data_e5918f5ccac1823b835541abf50e94c9
#
_entry.id   e5918f5ccac1823b835541abf50e94c9
#
_cell.length_a   1.000
_cell.length_b   1.000
_cell.length_c   1.000
_cell.angle_alpha   90.00
_cell.angle_beta   90.00
_cell.angle_gamma   90.00
#
_symmetry.space_group_name_H-M   'P 1'
#
loop_
_entity.id
_entity.type
_entity.pdbx_description
1 polymer ?
#
loop_
_entity_poly.entity_id
_entity_poly.type
_entity_poly.pdbx_seq_one_letter_code
_entity_poly.pdbx_strand_id
1 'polypeptide(L)'
;MFKEAKLLTDALLLMALLWLISVVVALIEPRGTMARAGIVLGCAVGIAACLIGMPGESSTLSLGIRLSNTPVQFKLTAAALWLMFFGLLPAIFTARLGTNATSIGGRKCWYAGLGLTLLGAVGVLGLQDAMSFLIAWETMSIGGAVMIFGDGHAECPGTPVLFMLGLLEVGAVAILLALLLLGNQAGSCSFVGFHLANAAATPMSFLLGLLLLIGFGAKLGILPFYEWFPAAYGSGSGATGVVFSGIVLNAAFYALARGVLEWLPRVGIWTMSAAGIMIFAGVLTAILSIFNAFQEEDWRRMLSLSSAENAGVAVAVLGVSWLLLASGLPAQAALAWIVCLLHLAAHSLAKGTLFLTADGVNSMNGSYTIVQRGLLRNNPAVLGIGALFAAMSLAALPPMAGFVSEWYIFQTLFHGMQVKGLPARLTMTLAAAGLALVVAVALATFAKLFGIGLLGDGHVHTRRFARVRTAAIFILGSSVLVLAVGMPWWLHALGPASQAIFGVNAAAQMRDGWLLVPLSNKFAFISPTKMLVVCPLLALIPIALLLIGRRAFHVRRVPVWSGGRREDAREIATTSLAFSNALRTFYGFIYGPTHNLEREYDHGPYFVKRLIFNQEVAPIFGPYLFSPLVKAMRRVAETVSKLQSGYLNLYNALIGMLLVLILALALFYK
;
A
#
# COMPACT_ATOMS: atom_id res chain seq x y z
N MET A 1 32.17 -1.49 -13.45
CA MET A 1 30.99 -1.17 -14.30
C MET A 1 30.50 -2.36 -15.14
N PHE A 2 31.18 -2.86 -16.18
CA PHE A 2 30.72 -4.02 -16.98
C PHE A 2 30.50 -5.30 -16.16
N LYS A 3 31.40 -5.61 -15.23
CA LYS A 3 31.33 -6.81 -14.37
C LYS A 3 30.17 -6.74 -13.38
N GLU A 4 29.89 -5.58 -12.82
CA GLU A 4 28.77 -5.32 -11.91
C GLU A 4 27.42 -5.36 -12.62
N ALA A 5 27.32 -4.78 -13.82
CA ALA A 5 26.12 -4.83 -14.65
C ALA A 5 25.77 -6.27 -15.06
N LYS A 6 26.76 -7.10 -15.39
CA LYS A 6 26.56 -8.52 -15.67
C LYS A 6 26.09 -9.28 -14.42
N LEU A 7 26.74 -9.04 -13.27
CA LEU A 7 26.38 -9.68 -12.01
C LEU A 7 24.94 -9.34 -11.60
N LEU A 8 24.51 -8.08 -11.77
CA LEU A 8 23.14 -7.65 -11.52
C LEU A 8 22.16 -8.40 -12.43
N THR A 9 22.45 -8.48 -13.72
CA THR A 9 21.62 -9.18 -14.70
C THR A 9 21.48 -10.67 -14.36
N ASP A 10 22.60 -11.35 -14.07
CA ASP A 10 22.61 -12.76 -13.71
C ASP A 10 21.82 -13.03 -12.41
N ALA A 11 21.93 -12.13 -11.42
CA ALA A 11 21.18 -12.22 -10.17
C ALA A 11 19.66 -12.05 -10.40
N LEU A 12 19.24 -11.10 -11.23
CA LEU A 12 17.82 -10.88 -11.56
C LEU A 12 17.23 -12.08 -12.33
N LEU A 13 17.97 -12.65 -13.26
CA LEU A 13 17.55 -13.86 -13.98
C LEU A 13 17.44 -15.07 -13.05
N LEU A 14 18.41 -15.25 -12.15
CA LEU A 14 18.38 -16.31 -11.13
C LEU A 14 17.17 -16.14 -10.20
N MET A 15 16.89 -14.93 -9.73
CA MET A 15 15.73 -14.62 -8.91
C MET A 15 14.41 -15.01 -9.62
N ALA A 16 14.23 -14.56 -10.87
CA ALA A 16 13.03 -14.86 -11.66
C ALA A 16 12.88 -16.37 -11.90
N LEU A 17 13.96 -17.07 -12.22
CA LEU A 17 13.98 -18.51 -12.41
C LEU A 17 13.61 -19.27 -11.13
N LEU A 18 14.16 -18.87 -9.97
CA LEU A 18 13.82 -19.46 -8.68
C LEU A 18 12.34 -19.32 -8.36
N TRP A 19 11.73 -18.15 -8.60
CA TRP A 19 10.32 -17.95 -8.39
C TRP A 19 9.46 -18.74 -9.38
N LEU A 20 9.83 -18.79 -10.66
CA LEU A 20 9.10 -19.57 -11.67
C LEU A 20 9.12 -21.06 -11.33
N ILE A 21 10.28 -21.61 -10.99
CA ILE A 21 10.40 -23.00 -10.52
C ILE A 21 9.56 -23.21 -9.27
N SER A 22 9.56 -22.25 -8.32
CA SER A 22 8.78 -22.34 -7.09
C SER A 22 7.27 -22.37 -7.35
N VAL A 23 6.77 -21.64 -8.34
CA VAL A 23 5.36 -21.69 -8.76
C VAL A 23 5.01 -23.10 -9.24
N VAL A 24 5.82 -23.70 -10.10
CA VAL A 24 5.59 -25.06 -10.62
C VAL A 24 5.66 -26.09 -9.49
N VAL A 25 6.70 -26.00 -8.65
CA VAL A 25 6.89 -26.89 -7.50
C VAL A 25 5.74 -26.77 -6.48
N ALA A 26 5.20 -25.57 -6.26
CA ALA A 26 4.07 -25.35 -5.36
C ALA A 26 2.82 -26.14 -5.78
N LEU A 27 2.59 -26.30 -7.09
CA LEU A 27 1.45 -27.05 -7.62
C LEU A 27 1.60 -28.56 -7.42
N ILE A 28 2.84 -29.06 -7.34
CA ILE A 28 3.15 -30.50 -7.26
C ILE A 28 3.31 -30.91 -5.80
N GLU A 29 4.09 -30.17 -5.01
CA GLU A 29 4.52 -30.54 -3.65
C GLU A 29 3.40 -30.30 -2.61
N PRO A 30 2.92 -31.34 -1.87
CA PRO A 30 1.84 -31.18 -0.89
C PRO A 30 2.21 -30.32 0.33
N ARG A 31 3.48 -30.32 0.73
CA ARG A 31 3.95 -29.59 1.93
C ARG A 31 4.34 -28.15 1.65
N GLY A 32 4.66 -27.81 0.42
CA GLY A 32 5.12 -26.47 0.00
C GLY A 32 6.50 -26.09 0.55
N THR A 33 7.31 -27.05 1.00
CA THR A 33 8.61 -26.76 1.63
C THR A 33 9.66 -26.33 0.63
N MET A 34 9.72 -26.97 -0.53
CA MET A 34 10.64 -26.62 -1.62
C MET A 34 10.23 -25.31 -2.29
N ALA A 35 8.91 -25.14 -2.57
CA ALA A 35 8.38 -23.89 -3.10
C ALA A 35 8.72 -22.71 -2.18
N ARG A 36 8.51 -22.87 -0.88
CA ARG A 36 8.89 -21.88 0.14
C ARG A 36 10.38 -21.56 0.09
N ALA A 37 11.24 -22.60 0.07
CA ALA A 37 12.69 -22.41 0.04
C ALA A 37 13.13 -21.64 -1.21
N GLY A 38 12.58 -21.98 -2.38
CA GLY A 38 12.89 -21.28 -3.64
C GLY A 38 12.41 -19.83 -3.64
N ILE A 39 11.22 -19.53 -3.09
CA ILE A 39 10.74 -18.15 -2.97
C ILE A 39 11.62 -17.34 -2.02
N VAL A 40 11.97 -17.89 -0.85
CA VAL A 40 12.86 -17.22 0.13
C VAL A 40 14.24 -16.95 -0.49
N LEU A 41 14.82 -17.94 -1.19
CA LEU A 41 16.10 -17.78 -1.86
C LEU A 41 16.03 -16.73 -2.98
N GLY A 42 14.97 -16.75 -3.79
CA GLY A 42 14.75 -15.74 -4.83
C GLY A 42 14.62 -14.33 -4.23
N CYS A 43 13.88 -14.15 -3.12
CA CYS A 43 13.84 -12.87 -2.41
C CYS A 43 15.21 -12.43 -1.90
N ALA A 44 16.01 -13.35 -1.35
CA ALA A 44 17.37 -13.05 -0.88
C ALA A 44 18.29 -12.61 -2.03
N VAL A 45 18.23 -13.31 -3.17
CA VAL A 45 18.96 -12.94 -4.40
C VAL A 45 18.50 -11.58 -4.91
N GLY A 46 17.17 -11.32 -4.91
CA GLY A 46 16.61 -10.03 -5.32
C GLY A 46 17.04 -8.88 -4.42
N ILE A 47 17.08 -9.07 -3.10
CA ILE A 47 17.60 -8.08 -2.14
C ILE A 47 19.08 -7.80 -2.40
N ALA A 48 19.90 -8.83 -2.62
CA ALA A 48 21.30 -8.68 -2.97
C ALA A 48 21.48 -7.93 -4.30
N ALA A 49 20.68 -8.26 -5.32
CA ALA A 49 20.67 -7.56 -6.60
C ALA A 49 20.34 -6.07 -6.46
N CYS A 50 19.37 -5.71 -5.60
CA CYS A 50 19.05 -4.31 -5.32
C CYS A 50 20.25 -3.58 -4.70
N LEU A 51 20.93 -4.18 -3.71
CA LEU A 51 22.10 -3.57 -3.06
C LEU A 51 23.26 -3.34 -4.02
N ILE A 52 23.46 -4.25 -4.98
CA ILE A 52 24.49 -4.12 -6.03
C ILE A 52 24.12 -3.04 -7.04
N GLY A 53 22.82 -2.95 -7.41
CA GLY A 53 22.35 -2.06 -8.48
C GLY A 53 22.07 -0.63 -8.05
N MET A 54 21.73 -0.36 -6.77
CA MET A 54 21.37 0.97 -6.30
C MET A 54 22.43 2.06 -6.53
N PRO A 55 23.75 1.81 -6.39
CA PRO A 55 24.76 2.85 -6.62
C PRO A 55 25.04 3.16 -8.10
N GLY A 56 24.54 2.35 -9.03
CA GLY A 56 24.88 2.43 -10.46
C GLY A 56 23.68 2.65 -11.38
N GLU A 57 23.96 2.88 -12.66
CA GLU A 57 22.96 2.82 -13.71
C GLU A 57 22.64 1.36 -14.06
N SER A 58 21.34 1.02 -14.10
CA SER A 58 20.92 -0.32 -14.49
C SER A 58 21.14 -0.55 -15.99
N SER A 59 21.79 -1.64 -16.36
CA SER A 59 21.90 -2.09 -17.74
C SER A 59 20.53 -2.56 -18.27
N THR A 60 20.29 -2.32 -19.57
CA THR A 60 19.10 -2.84 -20.23
C THR A 60 19.36 -4.29 -20.65
N LEU A 61 18.52 -5.21 -20.18
CA LEU A 61 18.52 -6.62 -20.57
C LEU A 61 17.52 -6.84 -21.70
N SER A 62 17.98 -7.32 -22.85
CA SER A 62 17.09 -7.80 -23.92
C SER A 62 16.78 -9.28 -23.70
N LEU A 63 15.49 -9.62 -23.64
CA LEU A 63 15.05 -11.00 -23.40
C LEU A 63 15.02 -11.87 -24.68
N GLY A 64 15.41 -11.31 -25.84
CA GLY A 64 15.41 -12.04 -27.12
C GLY A 64 14.03 -12.34 -27.70
N ILE A 65 12.96 -11.89 -27.06
CA ILE A 65 11.56 -12.06 -27.45
C ILE A 65 11.03 -10.75 -28.02
N ARG A 66 10.12 -10.83 -29.00
CA ARG A 66 9.38 -9.67 -29.53
C ARG A 66 7.89 -9.87 -29.32
N LEU A 67 7.23 -8.83 -28.79
CA LEU A 67 5.78 -8.75 -28.69
C LEU A 67 5.29 -7.57 -29.52
N SER A 68 4.30 -7.76 -30.38
CA SER A 68 3.78 -6.70 -31.27
C SER A 68 4.90 -5.95 -32.02
N ASN A 69 5.87 -6.68 -32.58
CA ASN A 69 7.06 -6.14 -33.25
C ASN A 69 8.04 -5.34 -32.35
N THR A 70 7.77 -5.20 -31.05
CA THR A 70 8.61 -4.49 -30.08
C THR A 70 9.49 -5.50 -29.34
N PRO A 71 10.82 -5.29 -29.21
CA PRO A 71 11.68 -6.16 -28.44
C PRO A 71 11.35 -6.02 -26.96
N VAL A 72 11.19 -7.15 -26.26
CA VAL A 72 10.97 -7.16 -24.82
C VAL A 72 12.28 -6.86 -24.13
N GLN A 73 12.31 -5.72 -23.44
CA GLN A 73 13.44 -5.23 -22.69
C GLN A 73 13.08 -5.10 -21.22
N PHE A 74 14.06 -5.35 -20.37
CA PHE A 74 13.95 -5.22 -18.92
C PHE A 74 15.04 -4.29 -18.40
N LYS A 75 14.64 -3.23 -17.67
CA LYS A 75 15.55 -2.25 -17.08
C LYS A 75 14.99 -1.79 -15.73
N LEU A 76 15.77 -1.92 -14.66
CA LEU A 76 15.42 -1.37 -13.37
C LEU A 76 16.15 -0.03 -13.16
N THR A 77 15.39 1.00 -12.85
CA THR A 77 15.92 2.30 -12.44
C THR A 77 16.30 2.28 -10.95
N ALA A 78 17.06 3.26 -10.48
CA ALA A 78 17.38 3.40 -9.06
C ALA A 78 16.12 3.48 -8.18
N ALA A 79 15.07 4.15 -8.64
CA ALA A 79 13.78 4.19 -7.94
C ALA A 79 13.08 2.82 -7.91
N ALA A 80 13.10 2.08 -9.01
CA ALA A 80 12.54 0.72 -9.07
C ALA A 80 13.31 -0.23 -8.13
N LEU A 81 14.63 -0.18 -8.12
CA LEU A 81 15.48 -0.96 -7.22
C LEU A 81 15.21 -0.63 -5.74
N TRP A 82 15.02 0.65 -5.41
CA TRP A 82 14.66 1.11 -4.07
C TRP A 82 13.32 0.53 -3.62
N LEU A 83 12.27 0.67 -4.43
CA LEU A 83 10.94 0.17 -4.12
C LEU A 83 10.89 -1.36 -4.07
N MET A 84 11.65 -2.04 -4.94
CA MET A 84 11.82 -3.49 -4.94
C MET A 84 12.51 -3.96 -3.65
N PHE A 85 13.59 -3.32 -3.23
CA PHE A 85 14.32 -3.66 -2.01
C PHE A 85 13.42 -3.62 -0.77
N PHE A 86 12.72 -2.50 -0.55
CA PHE A 86 11.85 -2.34 0.60
C PHE A 86 10.56 -3.17 0.51
N GLY A 87 10.12 -3.55 -0.69
CA GLY A 87 9.03 -4.50 -0.89
C GLY A 87 9.44 -5.95 -0.62
N LEU A 88 10.65 -6.35 -0.99
CA LEU A 88 11.16 -7.71 -0.80
C LEU A 88 11.60 -8.01 0.65
N LEU A 89 12.03 -6.99 1.41
CA LEU A 89 12.42 -7.18 2.81
C LEU A 89 11.29 -7.78 3.67
N PRO A 90 10.07 -7.27 3.71
CA PRO A 90 8.98 -7.95 4.42
C PRO A 90 8.52 -9.23 3.71
N ALA A 91 8.60 -9.31 2.37
CA ALA A 91 8.18 -10.48 1.61
C ALA A 91 9.01 -11.74 1.93
N ILE A 92 10.33 -11.61 2.17
CA ILE A 92 11.18 -12.75 2.54
C ILE A 92 10.76 -13.38 3.88
N PHE A 93 10.41 -12.56 4.88
CA PHE A 93 9.90 -13.06 6.17
C PHE A 93 8.53 -13.70 6.00
N THR A 94 7.67 -13.12 5.17
CA THR A 94 6.36 -13.67 4.83
C THR A 94 6.48 -15.02 4.15
N ALA A 95 7.32 -15.15 3.13
CA ALA A 95 7.61 -16.41 2.46
C ALA A 95 8.16 -17.46 3.44
N ARG A 96 9.04 -17.06 4.38
CA ARG A 96 9.63 -17.96 5.39
C ARG A 96 8.62 -18.44 6.42
N LEU A 97 7.71 -17.58 6.85
CA LEU A 97 6.66 -17.93 7.84
C LEU A 97 5.52 -18.72 7.19
N GLY A 98 5.20 -18.42 5.94
CA GLY A 98 4.15 -19.07 5.17
C GLY A 98 2.74 -18.63 5.56
N THR A 99 1.76 -19.29 4.98
CA THR A 99 0.32 -19.10 5.24
C THR A 99 -0.15 -19.90 6.47
N ASN A 100 -1.24 -19.46 7.06
CA ASN A 100 -1.98 -20.20 8.08
C ASN A 100 -2.98 -21.23 7.47
N ALA A 101 -2.97 -21.45 6.15
CA ALA A 101 -3.84 -22.39 5.46
C ALA A 101 -3.68 -23.82 6.01
N THR A 102 -4.78 -24.40 6.42
CA THR A 102 -4.83 -25.76 7.00
C THR A 102 -4.84 -26.84 5.91
N SER A 103 -5.48 -26.56 4.77
CA SER A 103 -5.60 -27.52 3.66
C SER A 103 -4.32 -27.57 2.80
N ILE A 104 -4.08 -28.74 2.21
CA ILE A 104 -2.97 -28.94 1.25
C ILE A 104 -3.18 -28.06 0.01
N GLY A 105 -4.40 -28.04 -0.53
CA GLY A 105 -4.74 -27.22 -1.69
C GLY A 105 -4.53 -25.73 -1.43
N GLY A 106 -4.94 -25.24 -0.26
CA GLY A 106 -4.74 -23.86 0.16
C GLY A 106 -3.26 -23.47 0.20
N ARG A 107 -2.39 -24.30 0.77
CA ARG A 107 -0.95 -24.04 0.79
C ARG A 107 -0.33 -23.99 -0.61
N LYS A 108 -0.75 -24.92 -1.50
CA LYS A 108 -0.31 -24.93 -2.90
C LYS A 108 -0.68 -23.64 -3.62
N CYS A 109 -1.96 -23.27 -3.54
CA CYS A 109 -2.46 -22.03 -4.13
C CYS A 109 -1.71 -20.80 -3.59
N TRP A 110 -1.52 -20.74 -2.26
CA TRP A 110 -0.88 -19.59 -1.65
C TRP A 110 0.57 -19.39 -2.12
N TYR A 111 1.40 -20.45 -2.14
CA TYR A 111 2.78 -20.33 -2.61
C TYR A 111 2.87 -20.08 -4.12
N ALA A 112 2.00 -20.70 -4.92
CA ALA A 112 1.93 -20.43 -6.35
C ALA A 112 1.52 -18.96 -6.61
N GLY A 113 0.49 -18.48 -5.91
CA GLY A 113 0.04 -17.09 -5.98
C GLY A 113 1.12 -16.10 -5.54
N LEU A 114 1.86 -16.40 -4.45
CA LEU A 114 2.97 -15.56 -4.00
C LEU A 114 4.07 -15.45 -5.07
N GLY A 115 4.50 -16.57 -5.66
CA GLY A 115 5.50 -16.56 -6.73
C GLY A 115 5.05 -15.76 -7.95
N LEU A 116 3.79 -15.94 -8.40
CA LEU A 116 3.21 -15.16 -9.51
C LEU A 116 3.13 -13.66 -9.18
N THR A 117 2.70 -13.31 -7.97
CA THR A 117 2.62 -11.91 -7.52
C THR A 117 3.99 -11.23 -7.53
N LEU A 118 5.03 -11.91 -7.04
CA LEU A 118 6.39 -11.39 -7.02
C LEU A 118 6.95 -11.24 -8.44
N LEU A 119 6.76 -12.24 -9.32
CA LEU A 119 7.16 -12.15 -10.72
C LEU A 119 6.47 -10.99 -11.44
N GLY A 120 5.15 -10.88 -11.28
CA GLY A 120 4.38 -9.79 -11.86
C GLY A 120 4.82 -8.42 -11.35
N ALA A 121 5.02 -8.27 -10.04
CA ALA A 121 5.45 -7.00 -9.45
C ALA A 121 6.83 -6.54 -9.96
N VAL A 122 7.79 -7.46 -10.06
CA VAL A 122 9.12 -7.14 -10.61
C VAL A 122 9.04 -6.89 -12.11
N GLY A 123 8.17 -7.60 -12.82
CA GLY A 123 7.87 -7.30 -14.23
C GLY A 123 7.36 -5.88 -14.43
N VAL A 124 6.41 -5.43 -13.61
CA VAL A 124 5.88 -4.05 -13.63
C VAL A 124 6.99 -3.02 -13.36
N LEU A 125 7.91 -3.32 -12.44
CA LEU A 125 9.03 -2.43 -12.12
C LEU A 125 10.06 -2.31 -13.26
N GLY A 126 10.25 -3.35 -14.09
CA GLY A 126 11.38 -3.42 -15.02
C GLY A 126 11.05 -3.45 -16.50
N LEU A 127 9.89 -3.96 -16.92
CA LEU A 127 9.54 -4.10 -18.33
C LEU A 127 9.39 -2.73 -19.03
N GLN A 128 9.82 -2.66 -20.30
CA GLN A 128 9.99 -1.42 -21.04
C GLN A 128 9.04 -1.30 -22.25
N ASP A 129 8.05 -2.17 -22.36
CA ASP A 129 7.06 -2.13 -23.41
C ASP A 129 5.65 -2.40 -22.87
N ALA A 130 4.63 -1.86 -23.55
CA ALA A 130 3.23 -1.88 -23.12
C ALA A 130 2.66 -3.29 -22.98
N MET A 131 3.00 -4.21 -23.89
CA MET A 131 2.39 -5.54 -23.93
C MET A 131 2.94 -6.43 -22.81
N SER A 132 4.26 -6.52 -22.67
CA SER A 132 4.86 -7.30 -21.57
C SER A 132 4.53 -6.71 -20.20
N PHE A 133 4.46 -5.37 -20.10
CA PHE A 133 4.02 -4.69 -18.89
C PHE A 133 2.59 -5.09 -18.49
N LEU A 134 1.62 -5.09 -19.42
CA LEU A 134 0.24 -5.50 -19.13
C LEU A 134 0.16 -6.96 -18.68
N ILE A 135 0.92 -7.86 -19.32
CA ILE A 135 1.00 -9.27 -18.89
C ILE A 135 1.50 -9.36 -17.43
N ALA A 136 2.54 -8.62 -17.08
CA ALA A 136 3.07 -8.60 -15.72
C ALA A 136 2.07 -8.00 -14.73
N TRP A 137 1.35 -6.94 -15.14
CA TRP A 137 0.32 -6.28 -14.34
C TRP A 137 -0.82 -7.23 -13.98
N GLU A 138 -1.33 -8.00 -14.96
CA GLU A 138 -2.38 -8.99 -14.73
C GLU A 138 -1.87 -10.22 -13.96
N THR A 139 -0.64 -10.67 -14.25
CA THR A 139 -0.01 -11.76 -13.48
C THR A 139 0.06 -11.42 -11.99
N MET A 140 0.39 -10.17 -11.66
CA MET A 140 0.41 -9.66 -10.27
C MET A 140 -0.99 -9.68 -9.64
N SER A 141 -2.05 -9.30 -10.39
CA SER A 141 -3.44 -9.30 -9.92
C SER A 141 -3.95 -10.72 -9.66
N ILE A 142 -3.76 -11.61 -10.62
CA ILE A 142 -4.19 -13.02 -10.56
C ILE A 142 -3.42 -13.73 -9.44
N GLY A 143 -2.11 -13.51 -9.33
CA GLY A 143 -1.30 -14.07 -8.25
C GLY A 143 -1.84 -13.70 -6.88
N GLY A 144 -2.19 -12.42 -6.67
CA GLY A 144 -2.80 -11.93 -5.43
C GLY A 144 -4.17 -12.58 -5.14
N ALA A 145 -5.01 -12.73 -6.16
CA ALA A 145 -6.30 -13.42 -6.03
C ALA A 145 -6.11 -14.89 -5.61
N VAL A 146 -5.16 -15.59 -6.21
CA VAL A 146 -4.82 -17.00 -5.89
C VAL A 146 -4.29 -17.11 -4.46
N MET A 147 -3.53 -16.12 -3.94
CA MET A 147 -3.12 -16.10 -2.53
C MET A 147 -4.32 -16.03 -1.59
N ILE A 148 -5.29 -15.14 -1.83
CA ILE A 148 -6.48 -15.00 -0.98
C ILE A 148 -7.30 -16.30 -0.98
N PHE A 149 -7.50 -16.93 -2.13
CA PHE A 149 -8.15 -18.24 -2.23
C PHE A 149 -7.39 -19.30 -1.44
N GLY A 150 -6.07 -19.28 -1.47
CA GLY A 150 -5.22 -20.22 -0.76
C GLY A 150 -5.29 -20.09 0.77
N ASP A 151 -5.51 -18.90 1.29
CA ASP A 151 -5.56 -18.65 2.75
C ASP A 151 -6.76 -19.30 3.44
N GLY A 152 -7.91 -19.40 2.78
CA GLY A 152 -9.10 -20.10 3.28
C GLY A 152 -9.68 -19.52 4.58
N HIS A 153 -9.53 -18.21 4.84
CA HIS A 153 -10.01 -17.56 6.07
C HIS A 153 -11.46 -17.08 5.99
N ALA A 154 -12.01 -16.94 4.80
CA ALA A 154 -13.41 -16.55 4.59
C ALA A 154 -14.26 -17.78 4.29
N GLU A 155 -15.51 -17.80 4.80
CA GLU A 155 -16.48 -18.84 4.48
C GLU A 155 -16.75 -18.91 2.97
N CYS A 156 -16.76 -17.76 2.30
CA CYS A 156 -16.93 -17.62 0.85
C CYS A 156 -15.87 -16.68 0.27
N PRO A 157 -14.60 -17.12 0.07
CA PRO A 157 -13.53 -16.24 -0.40
C PRO A 157 -13.75 -15.74 -1.84
N GLY A 158 -14.64 -16.36 -2.59
CA GLY A 158 -14.92 -15.99 -3.98
C GLY A 158 -15.51 -14.59 -4.13
N THR A 159 -16.44 -14.17 -3.28
CA THR A 159 -17.09 -12.86 -3.40
C THR A 159 -16.11 -11.68 -3.23
N PRO A 160 -15.29 -11.60 -2.17
CA PRO A 160 -14.29 -10.54 -2.02
C PRO A 160 -13.23 -10.54 -3.12
N VAL A 161 -12.79 -11.72 -3.58
CA VAL A 161 -11.81 -11.84 -4.67
C VAL A 161 -12.39 -11.37 -5.99
N LEU A 162 -13.63 -11.75 -6.33
CA LEU A 162 -14.29 -11.28 -7.54
C LEU A 162 -14.57 -9.77 -7.49
N PHE A 163 -14.92 -9.23 -6.33
CA PHE A 163 -15.08 -7.79 -6.15
C PHE A 163 -13.75 -7.06 -6.37
N MET A 164 -12.65 -7.55 -5.78
CA MET A 164 -11.31 -7.02 -6.01
C MET A 164 -10.95 -7.08 -7.50
N LEU A 165 -11.03 -8.25 -8.13
CA LEU A 165 -10.69 -8.42 -9.55
C LEU A 165 -11.56 -7.51 -10.43
N GLY A 166 -12.88 -7.44 -10.19
CA GLY A 166 -13.77 -6.58 -10.97
C GLY A 166 -13.38 -5.10 -10.93
N LEU A 167 -12.96 -4.58 -9.77
CA LEU A 167 -12.47 -3.20 -9.67
C LEU A 167 -11.09 -3.02 -10.30
N LEU A 168 -10.21 -4.01 -10.19
CA LEU A 168 -8.89 -3.99 -10.84
C LEU A 168 -9.00 -4.06 -12.36
N GLU A 169 -9.98 -4.79 -12.91
CA GLU A 169 -10.25 -4.86 -14.36
C GLU A 169 -10.73 -3.52 -14.91
N VAL A 170 -11.55 -2.76 -14.18
CA VAL A 170 -11.88 -1.38 -14.58
C VAL A 170 -10.61 -0.55 -14.72
N GLY A 171 -9.67 -0.71 -13.79
CA GLY A 171 -8.36 -0.08 -13.88
C GLY A 171 -7.54 -0.59 -15.08
N ALA A 172 -7.52 -1.90 -15.31
CA ALA A 172 -6.79 -2.51 -16.42
C ALA A 172 -7.26 -2.01 -17.79
N VAL A 173 -8.58 -1.88 -17.96
CA VAL A 173 -9.17 -1.30 -19.21
C VAL A 173 -8.73 0.17 -19.37
N ALA A 174 -8.69 0.96 -18.31
CA ALA A 174 -8.21 2.33 -18.38
C ALA A 174 -6.71 2.41 -18.75
N ILE A 175 -5.87 1.53 -18.18
CA ILE A 175 -4.45 1.41 -18.55
C ILE A 175 -4.31 1.00 -20.01
N LEU A 176 -5.04 -0.05 -20.43
CA LEU A 176 -4.99 -0.52 -21.81
C LEU A 176 -5.34 0.60 -22.80
N LEU A 177 -6.42 1.35 -22.53
CA LEU A 177 -6.81 2.49 -23.37
C LEU A 177 -5.73 3.58 -23.40
N ALA A 178 -5.15 3.92 -22.24
CA ALA A 178 -4.05 4.88 -22.17
C ALA A 178 -2.84 4.43 -22.98
N LEU A 179 -2.43 3.16 -22.85
CA LEU A 179 -1.29 2.61 -23.58
C LEU A 179 -1.53 2.49 -25.08
N LEU A 180 -2.77 2.19 -25.51
CA LEU A 180 -3.14 2.18 -26.92
C LEU A 180 -3.08 3.60 -27.53
N LEU A 181 -3.59 4.60 -26.82
CA LEU A 181 -3.53 5.99 -27.25
C LEU A 181 -2.08 6.50 -27.34
N LEU A 182 -1.26 6.20 -26.31
CA LEU A 182 0.17 6.52 -26.30
C LEU A 182 0.93 5.81 -27.42
N GLY A 183 0.66 4.50 -27.61
CA GLY A 183 1.26 3.70 -28.66
C GLY A 183 0.92 4.19 -30.07
N ASN A 184 -0.33 4.60 -30.30
CA ASN A 184 -0.76 5.20 -31.55
C ASN A 184 -0.05 6.54 -31.83
N GLN A 185 0.10 7.41 -30.82
CA GLN A 185 0.83 8.66 -30.96
C GLN A 185 2.33 8.45 -31.21
N ALA A 186 2.92 7.45 -30.58
CA ALA A 186 4.35 7.14 -30.68
C ALA A 186 4.71 6.27 -31.90
N GLY A 187 3.74 5.64 -32.54
CA GLY A 187 3.98 4.64 -33.59
C GLY A 187 4.72 3.40 -33.06
N SER A 188 4.74 3.18 -31.74
CA SER A 188 5.48 2.10 -31.09
C SER A 188 4.88 1.77 -29.72
N CYS A 189 4.96 0.50 -29.31
CA CYS A 189 4.58 0.06 -27.98
C CYS A 189 5.71 0.20 -26.95
N SER A 190 6.88 0.73 -27.33
CA SER A 190 8.00 0.97 -26.42
C SER A 190 7.80 2.24 -25.58
N PHE A 191 8.09 2.16 -24.29
CA PHE A 191 7.97 3.31 -23.38
C PHE A 191 8.93 4.46 -23.71
N VAL A 192 10.07 4.16 -24.34
CA VAL A 192 10.99 5.17 -24.87
C VAL A 192 10.29 6.01 -25.97
N GLY A 193 9.49 5.38 -26.82
CA GLY A 193 8.70 6.07 -27.85
C GLY A 193 7.65 7.00 -27.23
N PHE A 194 7.02 6.63 -26.14
CA PHE A 194 6.01 7.46 -25.46
C PHE A 194 6.57 8.80 -24.99
N HIS A 195 7.77 8.79 -24.42
CA HIS A 195 8.44 10.03 -23.99
C HIS A 195 8.71 10.99 -25.15
N LEU A 196 9.11 10.48 -26.31
CA LEU A 196 9.43 11.29 -27.49
C LEU A 196 8.18 11.89 -28.16
N ALA A 197 7.04 11.21 -28.10
CA ALA A 197 5.79 11.62 -28.75
C ALA A 197 5.03 12.73 -28.00
N ASN A 198 5.20 12.87 -26.69
CA ASN A 198 4.41 13.75 -25.82
C ASN A 198 5.15 15.06 -25.47
N ALA A 199 5.63 15.81 -26.45
CA ALA A 199 6.35 17.06 -26.21
C ALA A 199 5.46 18.23 -25.76
N ALA A 200 4.18 18.26 -26.15
CA ALA A 200 3.26 19.38 -25.87
C ALA A 200 2.03 18.95 -25.05
N ALA A 201 1.64 19.78 -24.08
CA ALA A 201 0.43 19.57 -23.29
C ALA A 201 -0.82 19.92 -24.12
N THR A 202 -1.71 18.93 -24.26
CA THR A 202 -2.97 19.01 -25.01
C THR A 202 -4.13 18.49 -24.15
N PRO A 203 -5.41 18.71 -24.54
CA PRO A 203 -6.54 18.05 -23.88
C PRO A 203 -6.38 16.52 -23.83
N MET A 204 -5.71 15.92 -24.84
CA MET A 204 -5.41 14.49 -24.85
C MET A 204 -4.45 14.08 -23.74
N SER A 205 -3.43 14.88 -23.44
CA SER A 205 -2.51 14.59 -22.33
C SER A 205 -3.20 14.68 -20.96
N PHE A 206 -4.20 15.55 -20.82
CA PHE A 206 -5.06 15.58 -19.64
C PHE A 206 -5.90 14.30 -19.51
N LEU A 207 -6.55 13.88 -20.59
CA LEU A 207 -7.30 12.60 -20.63
C LEU A 207 -6.40 11.42 -20.29
N LEU A 208 -5.20 11.35 -20.88
CA LEU A 208 -4.21 10.31 -20.57
C LEU A 208 -3.82 10.31 -19.08
N GLY A 209 -3.60 11.49 -18.50
CA GLY A 209 -3.34 11.63 -17.07
C GLY A 209 -4.46 11.08 -16.20
N LEU A 210 -5.72 11.33 -16.55
CA LEU A 210 -6.89 10.78 -15.85
C LEU A 210 -7.00 9.26 -16.04
N LEU A 211 -6.79 8.74 -17.24
CA LEU A 211 -6.82 7.30 -17.50
C LEU A 211 -5.74 6.56 -16.72
N LEU A 212 -4.53 7.10 -16.63
CA LEU A 212 -3.44 6.54 -15.83
C LEU A 212 -3.76 6.61 -14.32
N LEU A 213 -4.35 7.73 -13.85
CA LEU A 213 -4.78 7.86 -12.46
C LEU A 213 -5.87 6.85 -12.09
N ILE A 214 -6.88 6.67 -12.95
CA ILE A 214 -7.93 5.66 -12.75
C ILE A 214 -7.32 4.26 -12.81
N GLY A 215 -6.51 3.99 -13.81
CA GLY A 215 -5.95 2.70 -14.09
C GLY A 215 -5.04 2.18 -12.97
N PHE A 216 -3.98 2.90 -12.69
CA PHE A 216 -3.04 2.53 -11.62
C PHE A 216 -3.62 2.81 -10.24
N GLY A 217 -4.46 3.86 -10.12
CA GLY A 217 -5.17 4.23 -8.92
C GLY A 217 -6.13 3.15 -8.42
N ALA A 218 -6.75 2.39 -9.31
CA ALA A 218 -7.61 1.26 -8.92
C ALA A 218 -6.85 0.24 -8.05
N LYS A 219 -5.62 -0.12 -8.43
CA LYS A 219 -4.78 -1.04 -7.65
C LYS A 219 -4.17 -0.39 -6.41
N LEU A 220 -3.92 0.91 -6.43
CA LEU A 220 -3.48 1.71 -5.27
C LEU A 220 -4.61 1.98 -4.28
N GLY A 221 -5.85 1.68 -4.63
CA GLY A 221 -7.01 2.00 -3.80
C GLY A 221 -7.34 3.49 -3.75
N ILE A 222 -7.02 4.24 -4.81
CA ILE A 222 -7.45 5.64 -4.94
C ILE A 222 -8.95 5.69 -5.19
N LEU A 223 -9.63 6.68 -4.62
CA LEU A 223 -11.07 6.87 -4.76
C LEU A 223 -11.54 6.72 -6.22
N PRO A 224 -12.65 5.99 -6.43
CA PRO A 224 -13.52 5.33 -5.46
C PRO A 224 -13.12 3.88 -5.12
N PHE A 225 -11.98 3.40 -5.60
CA PHE A 225 -11.61 1.98 -5.61
C PHE A 225 -11.13 1.42 -4.26
N TYR A 226 -10.86 2.24 -3.23
CA TYR A 226 -10.29 1.76 -1.96
C TYR A 226 -11.11 0.67 -1.23
N GLU A 227 -12.41 0.54 -1.56
CA GLU A 227 -13.31 -0.41 -0.88
C GLU A 227 -12.95 -1.89 -1.11
N TRP A 228 -12.17 -2.22 -2.15
CA TRP A 228 -11.71 -3.59 -2.31
C TRP A 228 -10.65 -3.98 -1.25
N PHE A 229 -9.93 -3.00 -0.66
CA PHE A 229 -8.88 -3.24 0.32
C PHE A 229 -9.40 -4.00 1.55
N PRO A 230 -10.38 -3.48 2.33
CA PRO A 230 -10.87 -4.19 3.51
C PRO A 230 -11.54 -5.52 3.17
N ALA A 231 -12.17 -5.64 2.00
CA ALA A 231 -12.79 -6.89 1.57
C ALA A 231 -11.75 -7.98 1.25
N ALA A 232 -10.76 -7.68 0.42
CA ALA A 232 -9.73 -8.62 -0.01
C ALA A 232 -8.75 -8.97 1.13
N TYR A 233 -8.20 -7.98 1.82
CA TYR A 233 -7.27 -8.22 2.93
C TYR A 233 -7.95 -8.90 4.11
N GLY A 234 -9.21 -8.56 4.41
CA GLY A 234 -10.00 -9.21 5.46
C GLY A 234 -10.29 -10.68 5.16
N SER A 235 -10.25 -11.09 3.89
CA SER A 235 -10.44 -12.48 3.45
C SER A 235 -9.14 -13.27 3.38
N GLY A 236 -7.99 -12.60 3.26
CA GLY A 236 -6.66 -13.21 3.29
C GLY A 236 -6.06 -13.29 4.70
N SER A 237 -4.85 -13.81 4.81
CA SER A 237 -4.03 -13.77 6.02
C SER A 237 -3.27 -12.45 6.14
N GLY A 238 -2.69 -12.18 7.32
CA GLY A 238 -1.73 -11.08 7.46
C GLY A 238 -0.53 -11.23 6.53
N ALA A 239 -0.08 -12.47 6.28
CA ALA A 239 0.98 -12.77 5.33
C ALA A 239 0.66 -12.26 3.90
N THR A 240 -0.58 -12.45 3.42
CA THR A 240 -1.06 -11.88 2.15
C THR A 240 -1.08 -10.34 2.20
N GLY A 241 -1.50 -9.77 3.34
CA GLY A 241 -1.48 -8.32 3.57
C GLY A 241 -0.08 -7.71 3.48
N VAL A 242 0.97 -8.40 3.94
CA VAL A 242 2.38 -7.96 3.80
C VAL A 242 2.76 -7.77 2.33
N VAL A 243 2.42 -8.74 1.49
CA VAL A 243 2.77 -8.72 0.07
C VAL A 243 2.04 -7.60 -0.66
N PHE A 244 0.75 -7.44 -0.39
CA PHE A 244 -0.09 -6.42 -1.01
C PHE A 244 0.34 -5.01 -0.60
N SER A 245 0.57 -4.76 0.69
CA SER A 245 0.98 -3.44 1.21
C SER A 245 2.45 -3.11 0.91
N GLY A 246 3.28 -4.13 0.64
CA GLY A 246 4.68 -3.97 0.31
C GLY A 246 4.90 -3.89 -1.20
N ILE A 247 5.31 -5.01 -1.80
CA ILE A 247 5.81 -5.05 -3.19
C ILE A 247 4.72 -4.70 -4.22
N VAL A 248 3.44 -5.12 -4.02
CA VAL A 248 2.37 -4.83 -4.97
C VAL A 248 2.04 -3.34 -5.00
N LEU A 249 1.90 -2.71 -3.84
CA LEU A 249 1.63 -1.27 -3.74
C LEU A 249 2.80 -0.46 -4.30
N ASN A 250 4.04 -0.84 -4.00
CA ASN A 250 5.25 -0.19 -4.52
C ASN A 250 5.32 -0.27 -6.05
N ALA A 251 5.03 -1.43 -6.64
CA ALA A 251 5.01 -1.63 -8.08
C ALA A 251 3.90 -0.80 -8.76
N ALA A 252 2.71 -0.77 -8.18
CA ALA A 252 1.59 0.01 -8.70
C ALA A 252 1.88 1.53 -8.63
N PHE A 253 2.47 1.99 -7.53
CA PHE A 253 2.89 3.39 -7.40
C PHE A 253 3.98 3.77 -8.43
N TYR A 254 4.99 2.91 -8.60
CA TYR A 254 6.04 3.15 -9.59
C TYR A 254 5.50 3.24 -11.01
N ALA A 255 4.54 2.37 -11.36
CA ALA A 255 3.87 2.41 -12.66
C ALA A 255 3.14 3.74 -12.90
N LEU A 256 2.38 4.24 -11.90
CA LEU A 256 1.74 5.56 -11.98
C LEU A 256 2.77 6.67 -12.11
N ALA A 257 3.81 6.65 -11.27
CA ALA A 257 4.86 7.66 -11.29
C ALA A 257 5.57 7.73 -12.64
N ARG A 258 5.90 6.57 -13.21
CA ARG A 258 6.49 6.45 -14.54
C ARG A 258 5.56 7.02 -15.61
N GLY A 259 4.27 6.69 -15.53
CA GLY A 259 3.26 7.21 -16.46
C GLY A 259 3.21 8.73 -16.47
N VAL A 260 3.11 9.37 -15.31
CA VAL A 260 2.93 10.82 -15.23
C VAL A 260 4.22 11.62 -15.37
N LEU A 261 5.38 11.10 -14.95
CA LEU A 261 6.66 11.82 -14.98
C LEU A 261 7.49 11.56 -16.25
N GLU A 262 7.32 10.38 -16.88
CA GLU A 262 8.12 9.99 -18.04
C GLU A 262 7.32 9.98 -19.35
N TRP A 263 6.03 9.58 -19.36
CA TRP A 263 5.26 9.43 -20.60
C TRP A 263 4.44 10.66 -20.98
N LEU A 264 4.11 11.52 -20.01
CA LEU A 264 3.28 12.70 -20.25
C LEU A 264 4.09 13.99 -20.34
N PRO A 265 3.55 15.07 -20.97
CA PRO A 265 4.19 16.37 -21.05
C PRO A 265 4.52 16.92 -19.66
N ARG A 266 5.69 17.55 -19.56
CA ARG A 266 6.19 18.10 -18.29
C ARG A 266 5.69 19.50 -17.98
N VAL A 267 5.20 20.24 -18.96
CA VAL A 267 4.77 21.65 -18.83
C VAL A 267 3.42 21.89 -19.48
N GLY A 268 2.70 22.90 -19.03
CA GLY A 268 1.45 23.36 -19.62
C GLY A 268 0.25 23.30 -18.68
N ILE A 269 -0.84 24.00 -19.03
CA ILE A 269 -2.04 24.13 -18.18
C ILE A 269 -2.76 22.78 -17.97
N TRP A 270 -2.79 21.95 -18.99
CA TRP A 270 -3.42 20.63 -18.92
C TRP A 270 -2.68 19.69 -17.97
N THR A 271 -1.35 19.76 -17.95
CA THR A 271 -0.48 19.05 -17.02
C THR A 271 -0.74 19.51 -15.58
N MET A 272 -0.79 20.83 -15.35
CA MET A 272 -1.08 21.40 -14.02
C MET A 272 -2.47 21.00 -13.53
N SER A 273 -3.47 20.97 -14.41
CA SER A 273 -4.84 20.57 -14.08
C SER A 273 -4.92 19.09 -13.67
N ALA A 274 -4.28 18.20 -14.44
CA ALA A 274 -4.23 16.76 -14.12
C ALA A 274 -3.49 16.51 -12.80
N ALA A 275 -2.37 17.19 -12.56
CA ALA A 275 -1.64 17.12 -11.31
C ALA A 275 -2.48 17.60 -10.11
N GLY A 276 -3.26 18.68 -10.29
CA GLY A 276 -4.19 19.18 -9.27
C GLY A 276 -5.27 18.16 -8.91
N ILE A 277 -5.86 17.49 -9.90
CA ILE A 277 -6.84 16.40 -9.67
C ILE A 277 -6.18 15.23 -8.93
N MET A 278 -4.95 14.89 -9.30
CA MET A 278 -4.21 13.80 -8.64
C MET A 278 -3.93 14.12 -7.16
N ILE A 279 -3.54 15.36 -6.84
CA ILE A 279 -3.37 15.85 -5.46
C ILE A 279 -4.69 15.71 -4.70
N PHE A 280 -5.78 16.23 -5.27
CA PHE A 280 -7.09 16.20 -4.63
C PHE A 280 -7.58 14.77 -4.38
N ALA A 281 -7.50 13.89 -5.39
CA ALA A 281 -7.89 12.49 -5.28
C ALA A 281 -7.05 11.75 -4.22
N GLY A 282 -5.73 11.99 -4.19
CA GLY A 282 -4.84 11.40 -3.19
C GLY A 282 -5.17 11.84 -1.76
N VAL A 283 -5.34 13.15 -1.52
CA VAL A 283 -5.68 13.70 -0.19
C VAL A 283 -7.05 13.20 0.28
N LEU A 284 -8.06 13.23 -0.59
CA LEU A 284 -9.39 12.76 -0.24
C LEU A 284 -9.41 11.25 0.06
N THR A 285 -8.65 10.46 -0.71
CA THR A 285 -8.43 9.04 -0.42
C THR A 285 -7.81 8.85 0.96
N ALA A 286 -6.74 9.58 1.27
CA ALA A 286 -6.06 9.47 2.55
C ALA A 286 -7.00 9.80 3.72
N ILE A 287 -7.77 10.89 3.62
CA ILE A 287 -8.75 11.29 4.65
C ILE A 287 -9.80 10.19 4.85
N LEU A 288 -10.50 9.78 3.80
CA LEU A 288 -11.60 8.82 3.94
C LEU A 288 -11.10 7.45 4.39
N SER A 289 -9.96 7.01 3.89
CA SER A 289 -9.40 5.71 4.26
C SER A 289 -8.96 5.66 5.73
N ILE A 290 -8.28 6.70 6.25
CA ILE A 290 -7.86 6.70 7.66
C ILE A 290 -9.04 6.86 8.62
N PHE A 291 -10.06 7.63 8.26
CA PHE A 291 -11.28 7.72 9.04
C PHE A 291 -11.98 6.37 9.14
N ASN A 292 -12.09 5.62 8.03
CA ASN A 292 -12.65 4.27 8.04
C ASN A 292 -11.74 3.28 8.80
N ALA A 293 -10.41 3.37 8.64
CA ALA A 293 -9.47 2.54 9.39
C ALA A 293 -9.63 2.69 10.91
N PHE A 294 -9.86 3.92 11.39
CA PHE A 294 -10.08 4.18 12.81
C PHE A 294 -11.31 3.47 13.37
N GLN A 295 -12.33 3.20 12.56
CA GLN A 295 -13.57 2.51 12.97
C GLN A 295 -13.44 0.98 12.95
N GLU A 296 -12.52 0.44 12.16
CA GLU A 296 -12.38 -1.01 11.97
C GLU A 296 -11.94 -1.72 13.26
N GLU A 297 -12.48 -2.94 13.44
CA GLU A 297 -12.19 -3.80 14.58
C GLU A 297 -11.39 -5.07 14.20
N ASP A 298 -11.16 -5.31 12.91
CA ASP A 298 -10.25 -6.35 12.39
C ASP A 298 -8.90 -5.76 12.05
N TRP A 299 -7.82 -6.37 12.55
CA TRP A 299 -6.44 -5.96 12.28
C TRP A 299 -6.13 -5.81 10.79
N ARG A 300 -6.57 -6.79 9.97
CA ARG A 300 -6.25 -6.82 8.53
C ARG A 300 -6.99 -5.72 7.79
N ARG A 301 -8.28 -5.55 8.09
CA ARG A 301 -9.13 -4.51 7.48
C ARG A 301 -8.65 -3.11 7.86
N MET A 302 -8.33 -2.90 9.14
CA MET A 302 -7.77 -1.63 9.60
C MET A 302 -6.43 -1.32 8.93
N LEU A 303 -5.51 -2.29 8.88
CA LEU A 303 -4.21 -2.12 8.25
C LEU A 303 -4.33 -1.93 6.73
N SER A 304 -5.30 -2.56 6.06
CA SER A 304 -5.54 -2.38 4.63
C SER A 304 -6.00 -0.96 4.30
N LEU A 305 -6.99 -0.45 5.05
CA LEU A 305 -7.47 0.93 4.88
C LEU A 305 -6.37 1.96 5.17
N SER A 306 -5.53 1.71 6.17
CA SER A 306 -4.35 2.54 6.38
C SER A 306 -3.29 2.35 5.28
N SER A 307 -3.28 1.25 4.51
CA SER A 307 -2.43 1.16 3.31
C SER A 307 -3.00 1.99 2.16
N ALA A 308 -4.32 2.04 1.99
CA ALA A 308 -4.98 2.94 1.04
C ALA A 308 -4.77 4.43 1.41
N GLU A 309 -4.78 4.75 2.71
CA GLU A 309 -4.41 6.07 3.23
C GLU A 309 -3.00 6.46 2.79
N ASN A 310 -1.98 5.64 3.08
CA ASN A 310 -0.59 5.92 2.72
C ASN A 310 -0.37 5.95 1.20
N ALA A 311 -1.09 5.12 0.42
CA ALA A 311 -1.11 5.21 -1.04
C ALA A 311 -1.68 6.56 -1.50
N GLY A 312 -2.76 7.03 -0.88
CA GLY A 312 -3.33 8.35 -1.12
C GLY A 312 -2.35 9.48 -0.84
N VAL A 313 -1.63 9.42 0.29
CA VAL A 313 -0.53 10.36 0.61
C VAL A 313 0.55 10.34 -0.47
N ALA A 314 1.04 9.16 -0.85
CA ALA A 314 2.08 9.03 -1.87
C ALA A 314 1.62 9.57 -3.23
N VAL A 315 0.38 9.29 -3.66
CA VAL A 315 -0.20 9.80 -4.90
C VAL A 315 -0.39 11.33 -4.86
N ALA A 316 -0.82 11.88 -3.72
CA ALA A 316 -0.91 13.33 -3.55
C ALA A 316 0.46 14.00 -3.70
N VAL A 317 1.50 13.45 -3.06
CA VAL A 317 2.87 13.99 -3.14
C VAL A 317 3.48 13.80 -4.54
N LEU A 318 3.15 12.70 -5.24
CA LEU A 318 3.50 12.53 -6.65
C LEU A 318 2.84 13.60 -7.53
N GLY A 319 1.56 13.91 -7.27
CA GLY A 319 0.86 15.02 -7.91
C GLY A 319 1.52 16.37 -7.64
N VAL A 320 2.00 16.60 -6.41
CA VAL A 320 2.81 17.78 -6.06
C VAL A 320 4.12 17.82 -6.84
N SER A 321 4.82 16.67 -6.95
CA SER A 321 6.04 16.58 -7.78
C SER A 321 5.77 16.98 -9.23
N TRP A 322 4.68 16.45 -9.80
CA TRP A 322 4.29 16.76 -11.18
C TRP A 322 3.87 18.22 -11.36
N LEU A 323 3.11 18.79 -10.40
CA LEU A 323 2.72 20.20 -10.39
C LEU A 323 3.92 21.15 -10.30
N LEU A 324 4.88 20.85 -9.42
CA LEU A 324 6.11 21.64 -9.26
C LEU A 324 6.98 21.58 -10.51
N LEU A 325 7.08 20.40 -11.15
CA LEU A 325 7.78 20.24 -12.42
C LEU A 325 7.13 21.09 -13.51
N ALA A 326 5.79 21.02 -13.62
CA ALA A 326 5.01 21.82 -14.58
C ALA A 326 5.11 23.34 -14.34
N SER A 327 5.44 23.73 -13.11
CA SER A 327 5.65 25.12 -12.70
C SER A 327 7.10 25.62 -12.92
N GLY A 328 7.98 24.80 -13.49
CA GLY A 328 9.39 25.15 -13.71
C GLY A 328 10.26 25.10 -12.45
N LEU A 329 9.90 24.28 -11.47
CA LEU A 329 10.60 24.11 -10.19
C LEU A 329 11.18 22.69 -10.07
N PRO A 330 12.17 22.29 -10.89
CA PRO A 330 12.65 20.90 -10.96
C PRO A 330 13.32 20.40 -9.68
N ALA A 331 13.98 21.26 -8.91
CA ALA A 331 14.62 20.87 -7.66
C ALA A 331 13.58 20.51 -6.59
N GLN A 332 12.49 21.29 -6.48
CA GLN A 332 11.38 21.03 -5.57
C GLN A 332 10.55 19.82 -6.01
N ALA A 333 10.38 19.64 -7.33
CA ALA A 333 9.75 18.44 -7.89
C ALA A 333 10.56 17.18 -7.57
N ALA A 334 11.88 17.24 -7.68
CA ALA A 334 12.79 16.16 -7.32
C ALA A 334 12.77 15.86 -5.81
N LEU A 335 12.67 16.89 -4.95
CA LEU A 335 12.44 16.72 -3.52
C LEU A 335 11.17 15.89 -3.26
N ALA A 336 10.03 16.31 -3.84
CA ALA A 336 8.75 15.61 -3.70
C ALA A 336 8.85 14.14 -4.14
N TRP A 337 9.52 13.87 -5.25
CA TRP A 337 9.75 12.52 -5.76
C TRP A 337 10.54 11.64 -4.78
N ILE A 338 11.67 12.14 -4.27
CA ILE A 338 12.48 11.42 -3.27
C ILE A 338 11.64 11.13 -2.02
N VAL A 339 10.84 12.09 -1.59
CA VAL A 339 9.96 11.96 -0.42
C VAL A 339 8.94 10.83 -0.60
N CYS A 340 8.36 10.67 -1.81
CA CYS A 340 7.50 9.53 -2.12
C CYS A 340 8.24 8.19 -1.93
N LEU A 341 9.47 8.09 -2.41
CA LEU A 341 10.28 6.87 -2.29
C LEU A 341 10.62 6.54 -0.82
N LEU A 342 10.95 7.54 -0.02
CA LEU A 342 11.21 7.40 1.42
C LEU A 342 9.95 6.98 2.17
N HIS A 343 8.81 7.60 1.87
CA HIS A 343 7.54 7.32 2.50
C HIS A 343 7.10 5.87 2.26
N LEU A 344 7.17 5.40 1.01
CA LEU A 344 6.82 4.02 0.66
C LEU A 344 7.79 2.98 1.25
N ALA A 345 9.07 3.31 1.41
CA ALA A 345 10.02 2.45 2.09
C ALA A 345 9.65 2.29 3.58
N ALA A 346 9.38 3.39 4.29
CA ALA A 346 8.92 3.37 5.68
C ALA A 346 7.60 2.61 5.84
N HIS A 347 6.64 2.86 4.93
CA HIS A 347 5.36 2.18 4.88
C HIS A 347 5.51 0.65 4.72
N SER A 348 6.30 0.19 3.75
CA SER A 348 6.48 -1.25 3.47
C SER A 348 7.03 -2.00 4.68
N LEU A 349 8.03 -1.43 5.39
CA LEU A 349 8.61 -2.04 6.59
C LEU A 349 7.61 -2.06 7.76
N ALA A 350 6.95 -0.94 8.01
CA ALA A 350 6.01 -0.82 9.13
C ALA A 350 4.77 -1.70 8.92
N LYS A 351 4.20 -1.73 7.70
CA LYS A 351 3.08 -2.61 7.36
C LYS A 351 3.47 -4.08 7.41
N GLY A 352 4.63 -4.44 6.88
CA GLY A 352 5.16 -5.80 6.99
C GLY A 352 5.22 -6.26 8.45
N THR A 353 5.71 -5.41 9.34
CA THR A 353 5.77 -5.69 10.79
C THR A 353 4.38 -5.90 11.39
N LEU A 354 3.44 -4.99 11.14
CA LEU A 354 2.11 -5.04 11.78
C LEU A 354 1.22 -6.14 11.20
N PHE A 355 1.29 -6.45 9.91
CA PHE A 355 0.56 -7.59 9.35
C PHE A 355 1.10 -8.94 9.86
N LEU A 356 2.42 -9.10 10.02
CA LEU A 356 2.99 -10.28 10.68
C LEU A 356 2.59 -10.36 12.16
N THR A 357 2.41 -9.22 12.83
CA THR A 357 1.88 -9.15 14.19
C THR A 357 0.42 -9.61 14.23
N ALA A 358 -0.40 -9.18 13.26
CA ALA A 358 -1.80 -9.60 13.13
C ALA A 358 -1.93 -11.13 12.99
N ASP A 359 -1.08 -11.78 12.19
CA ASP A 359 -1.03 -13.25 12.10
C ASP A 359 -0.61 -13.90 13.42
N GLY A 360 0.28 -13.26 14.17
CA GLY A 360 0.64 -13.68 15.50
C GLY A 360 -0.54 -13.62 16.46
N VAL A 361 -1.28 -12.52 16.44
CA VAL A 361 -2.51 -12.32 17.23
C VAL A 361 -3.53 -13.40 16.88
N ASN A 362 -3.78 -13.65 15.60
CA ASN A 362 -4.69 -14.70 15.16
C ASN A 362 -4.24 -16.09 15.61
N SER A 363 -2.95 -16.41 15.55
CA SER A 363 -2.43 -17.71 16.00
C SER A 363 -2.63 -17.97 17.50
N MET A 364 -2.76 -16.89 18.30
CA MET A 364 -2.99 -16.98 19.74
C MET A 364 -4.48 -16.95 20.12
N ASN A 365 -5.23 -16.08 19.44
CA ASN A 365 -6.61 -15.77 19.80
C ASN A 365 -7.65 -16.52 18.95
N GLY A 366 -7.25 -17.11 17.82
CA GLY A 366 -8.15 -17.67 16.81
C GLY A 366 -8.93 -16.59 16.03
N SER A 367 -8.61 -15.32 16.19
CA SER A 367 -9.31 -14.19 15.57
C SER A 367 -8.36 -13.02 15.33
N TYR A 368 -8.65 -12.22 14.31
CA TYR A 368 -7.97 -10.95 14.01
C TYR A 368 -8.64 -9.73 14.67
N THR A 369 -9.61 -9.95 15.56
CA THR A 369 -10.33 -8.86 16.24
C THR A 369 -9.42 -8.08 17.19
N ILE A 370 -9.54 -6.77 17.20
CA ILE A 370 -8.80 -5.86 18.09
C ILE A 370 -9.48 -5.85 19.46
N VAL A 371 -8.97 -6.67 20.36
CA VAL A 371 -9.49 -6.81 21.74
C VAL A 371 -8.36 -6.79 22.75
N GLN A 372 -8.64 -6.23 23.93
CA GLN A 372 -7.67 -6.12 25.01
C GLN A 372 -7.46 -7.48 25.70
N ARG A 373 -6.35 -8.14 25.41
CA ARG A 373 -6.02 -9.48 25.93
C ARG A 373 -4.64 -9.59 26.59
N GLY A 374 -3.91 -8.48 26.72
CA GLY A 374 -2.60 -8.46 27.38
C GLY A 374 -1.54 -9.33 26.70
N LEU A 375 -1.52 -9.36 25.37
CA LEU A 375 -0.68 -10.27 24.58
C LEU A 375 0.82 -10.10 24.86
N LEU A 376 1.28 -8.88 25.16
CA LEU A 376 2.70 -8.62 25.45
C LEU A 376 3.13 -9.13 26.83
N ARG A 377 2.23 -9.40 27.76
CA ARG A 377 2.57 -9.84 29.12
C ARG A 377 3.33 -11.17 29.15
N ASN A 378 3.00 -12.09 28.26
CA ASN A 378 3.58 -13.44 28.20
C ASN A 378 4.54 -13.64 26.99
N ASN A 379 4.79 -12.59 26.23
CA ASN A 379 5.69 -12.60 25.09
C ASN A 379 6.97 -11.82 25.38
N PRO A 380 8.07 -12.11 24.67
CA PRO A 380 9.31 -11.35 24.85
C PRO A 380 9.12 -9.85 24.52
N ALA A 381 9.76 -8.98 25.29
CA ALA A 381 9.68 -7.53 25.11
C ALA A 381 10.06 -7.07 23.68
N VAL A 382 10.97 -7.79 23.02
CA VAL A 382 11.40 -7.49 21.64
C VAL A 382 10.23 -7.56 20.64
N LEU A 383 9.20 -8.38 20.87
CA LEU A 383 7.99 -8.37 20.07
C LEU A 383 7.27 -7.02 20.17
N GLY A 384 7.08 -6.56 21.41
CA GLY A 384 6.42 -5.28 21.67
C GLY A 384 7.21 -4.10 21.10
N ILE A 385 8.54 -4.12 21.22
CA ILE A 385 9.43 -3.10 20.68
C ILE A 385 9.30 -3.01 19.16
N GLY A 386 9.36 -4.16 18.45
CA GLY A 386 9.22 -4.18 17.00
C GLY A 386 7.85 -3.66 16.53
N ALA A 387 6.76 -4.14 17.16
CA ALA A 387 5.41 -3.68 16.86
C ALA A 387 5.21 -2.18 17.19
N LEU A 388 5.80 -1.70 18.31
CA LEU A 388 5.75 -0.29 18.71
C LEU A 388 6.44 0.60 17.68
N PHE A 389 7.65 0.26 17.25
CA PHE A 389 8.38 1.04 16.26
C PHE A 389 7.62 1.15 14.94
N ALA A 390 6.99 0.09 14.49
CA ALA A 390 6.15 0.10 13.30
C ALA A 390 4.88 0.96 13.49
N ALA A 391 4.20 0.83 14.63
CA ALA A 391 3.03 1.65 14.96
C ALA A 391 3.40 3.14 15.07
N MET A 392 4.51 3.47 15.75
CA MET A 392 5.03 4.84 15.84
C MET A 392 5.38 5.43 14.48
N SER A 393 5.92 4.61 13.56
CA SER A 393 6.23 5.07 12.21
C SER A 393 4.98 5.46 11.43
N LEU A 394 3.95 4.63 11.46
CA LEU A 394 2.68 4.92 10.77
C LEU A 394 1.83 6.00 11.48
N ALA A 395 2.17 6.31 12.74
CA ALA A 395 1.61 7.42 13.50
C ALA A 395 2.44 8.71 13.38
N ALA A 396 3.42 8.76 12.48
CA ALA A 396 4.34 9.90 12.29
C ALA A 396 5.02 10.36 13.58
N LEU A 397 5.39 9.44 14.47
CA LEU A 397 6.06 9.81 15.72
C LEU A 397 7.59 9.76 15.58
N PRO A 398 8.33 10.79 16.07
CA PRO A 398 9.78 10.76 16.08
C PRO A 398 10.30 9.66 17.01
N PRO A 399 11.49 9.10 16.74
CA PRO A 399 12.41 9.37 15.62
C PRO A 399 12.21 8.47 14.40
N MET A 400 11.02 7.91 14.17
CA MET A 400 10.74 6.88 13.16
C MET A 400 10.75 7.41 11.73
N ALA A 401 10.92 6.50 10.76
CA ALA A 401 11.04 6.87 9.33
C ALA A 401 9.76 7.51 8.76
N GLY A 402 8.58 7.12 9.25
CA GLY A 402 7.32 7.77 8.88
C GLY A 402 7.29 9.24 9.26
N PHE A 403 7.74 9.60 10.48
CA PHE A 403 7.89 11.00 10.88
C PHE A 403 8.81 11.76 9.93
N VAL A 404 9.97 11.20 9.57
CA VAL A 404 10.92 11.86 8.67
C VAL A 404 10.31 12.10 7.29
N SER A 405 9.65 11.10 6.72
CA SER A 405 9.02 11.24 5.41
C SER A 405 7.87 12.25 5.43
N GLU A 406 7.02 12.23 6.46
CA GLU A 406 5.91 13.18 6.58
C GLU A 406 6.39 14.60 6.84
N TRP A 407 7.45 14.77 7.65
CA TRP A 407 8.08 16.08 7.80
C TRP A 407 8.53 16.65 6.44
N TYR A 408 9.18 15.84 5.60
CA TYR A 408 9.56 16.26 4.26
C TYR A 408 8.35 16.52 3.35
N ILE A 409 7.24 15.77 3.50
CA ILE A 409 6.00 16.02 2.77
C ILE A 409 5.50 17.45 3.05
N PHE A 410 5.42 17.84 4.33
CA PHE A 410 5.01 19.19 4.70
C PHE A 410 5.98 20.26 4.19
N GLN A 411 7.29 20.02 4.28
CA GLN A 411 8.29 20.93 3.70
C GLN A 411 8.09 21.10 2.20
N THR A 412 7.80 20.01 1.48
CA THR A 412 7.51 20.06 0.03
C THR A 412 6.26 20.88 -0.27
N LEU A 413 5.20 20.71 0.52
CA LEU A 413 3.95 21.47 0.36
C LEU A 413 4.16 22.98 0.63
N PHE A 414 5.00 23.34 1.59
CA PHE A 414 5.34 24.73 1.85
C PHE A 414 6.09 25.40 0.69
N HIS A 415 6.81 24.64 -0.13
CA HIS A 415 7.37 25.17 -1.40
C HIS A 415 6.29 25.58 -2.41
N GLY A 416 5.02 25.23 -2.18
CA GLY A 416 3.88 25.70 -2.96
C GLY A 416 3.75 27.22 -3.03
N MET A 417 4.28 27.94 -2.04
CA MET A 417 4.31 29.41 -2.08
C MET A 417 5.16 29.97 -3.22
N GLN A 418 6.08 29.18 -3.79
CA GLN A 418 6.91 29.55 -4.94
C GLN A 418 6.20 29.35 -6.29
N VAL A 419 5.10 28.58 -6.31
CA VAL A 419 4.33 28.31 -7.53
C VAL A 419 3.57 29.56 -7.95
N LYS A 420 3.58 29.87 -9.26
CA LYS A 420 2.81 30.96 -9.83
C LYS A 420 1.34 30.52 -9.99
N GLY A 421 0.43 31.42 -9.62
CA GLY A 421 -1.02 31.18 -9.75
C GLY A 421 -1.70 30.77 -8.44
N LEU A 422 -2.82 31.44 -8.15
CA LEU A 422 -3.60 31.22 -6.92
C LEU A 422 -4.17 29.80 -6.83
N PRO A 423 -4.74 29.18 -7.90
CA PRO A 423 -5.32 27.85 -7.80
C PRO A 423 -4.29 26.78 -7.34
N ALA A 424 -3.08 26.80 -7.89
CA ALA A 424 -2.02 25.85 -7.53
C ALA A 424 -1.57 26.02 -6.08
N ARG A 425 -1.41 27.28 -5.61
CA ARG A 425 -1.09 27.58 -4.21
C ARG A 425 -2.17 27.09 -3.26
N LEU A 426 -3.45 27.34 -3.58
CA LEU A 426 -4.58 26.89 -2.78
C LEU A 426 -4.64 25.36 -2.74
N THR A 427 -4.44 24.67 -3.86
CA THR A 427 -4.39 23.20 -3.91
C THR A 427 -3.34 22.65 -2.95
N MET A 428 -2.12 23.18 -2.96
CA MET A 428 -1.04 22.73 -2.07
C MET A 428 -1.31 23.07 -0.59
N THR A 429 -1.88 24.26 -0.32
CA THR A 429 -2.25 24.66 1.05
C THR A 429 -3.36 23.76 1.61
N LEU A 430 -4.41 23.49 0.82
CA LEU A 430 -5.51 22.60 1.21
C LEU A 430 -5.01 21.16 1.37
N ALA A 431 -4.09 20.72 0.52
CA ALA A 431 -3.44 19.42 0.66
C ALA A 431 -2.68 19.32 2.00
N ALA A 432 -1.92 20.36 2.38
CA ALA A 432 -1.22 20.39 3.66
C ALA A 432 -2.20 20.31 4.84
N ALA A 433 -3.30 21.04 4.81
CA ALA A 433 -4.34 21.01 5.84
C ALA A 433 -5.02 19.62 5.92
N GLY A 434 -5.35 19.02 4.76
CA GLY A 434 -5.93 17.68 4.69
C GLY A 434 -4.99 16.60 5.21
N LEU A 435 -3.72 16.63 4.84
CA LEU A 435 -2.72 15.68 5.33
C LEU A 435 -2.43 15.86 6.83
N ALA A 436 -2.48 17.07 7.38
CA ALA A 436 -2.38 17.27 8.82
C ALA A 436 -3.52 16.59 9.59
N LEU A 437 -4.74 16.62 9.05
CA LEU A 437 -5.88 15.89 9.60
C LEU A 437 -5.64 14.36 9.51
N VAL A 438 -5.11 13.86 8.39
CA VAL A 438 -4.75 12.44 8.21
C VAL A 438 -3.80 11.98 9.30
N VAL A 439 -2.71 12.71 9.54
CA VAL A 439 -1.70 12.39 10.56
C VAL A 439 -2.32 12.33 11.96
N ALA A 440 -3.20 13.27 12.29
CA ALA A 440 -3.86 13.30 13.61
C ALA A 440 -4.75 12.05 13.83
N VAL A 441 -5.51 11.63 12.82
CA VAL A 441 -6.36 10.43 12.91
C VAL A 441 -5.52 9.15 12.85
N ALA A 442 -4.42 9.12 12.08
CA ALA A 442 -3.48 8.01 12.04
C ALA A 442 -2.86 7.76 13.41
N LEU A 443 -2.44 8.81 14.12
CA LEU A 443 -1.93 8.68 15.48
C LEU A 443 -2.95 8.01 16.41
N ALA A 444 -4.23 8.43 16.39
CA ALA A 444 -5.29 7.81 17.17
C ALA A 444 -5.53 6.35 16.77
N THR A 445 -5.47 6.05 15.45
CA THR A 445 -5.67 4.70 14.90
C THR A 445 -4.59 3.73 15.40
N PHE A 446 -3.32 4.12 15.32
CA PHE A 446 -2.22 3.25 15.75
C PHE A 446 -2.05 3.22 17.27
N ALA A 447 -2.45 4.27 18.00
CA ALA A 447 -2.57 4.23 19.45
C ALA A 447 -3.64 3.22 19.90
N LYS A 448 -4.80 3.17 19.22
CA LYS A 448 -5.83 2.15 19.42
C LYS A 448 -5.29 0.75 19.15
N LEU A 449 -4.64 0.56 17.99
CA LEU A 449 -4.13 -0.74 17.57
C LEU A 449 -3.12 -1.30 18.57
N PHE A 450 -2.12 -0.51 18.96
CA PHE A 450 -1.10 -0.94 19.90
C PHE A 450 -1.65 -1.06 21.33
N GLY A 451 -2.36 -0.04 21.81
CA GLY A 451 -2.87 0.03 23.17
C GLY A 451 -3.92 -1.03 23.49
N ILE A 452 -4.93 -1.15 22.63
CA ILE A 452 -6.01 -2.12 22.83
C ILE A 452 -5.61 -3.51 22.29
N GLY A 453 -4.99 -3.55 21.11
CA GLY A 453 -4.67 -4.81 20.45
C GLY A 453 -3.57 -5.64 21.10
N LEU A 454 -2.61 -5.01 21.78
CA LEU A 454 -1.42 -5.69 22.34
C LEU A 454 -1.27 -5.56 23.86
N LEU A 455 -1.70 -4.44 24.45
CA LEU A 455 -1.59 -4.18 25.89
C LEU A 455 -2.82 -4.68 26.65
N GLY A 456 -2.85 -4.44 27.95
CA GLY A 456 -3.94 -4.76 28.87
C GLY A 456 -3.69 -5.95 29.77
N ASP A 457 -4.65 -6.20 30.68
CA ASP A 457 -4.58 -7.23 31.74
C ASP A 457 -5.41 -8.49 31.42
N GLY A 458 -5.59 -8.82 30.14
CA GLY A 458 -6.40 -9.96 29.72
C GLY A 458 -5.94 -11.32 30.28
N HIS A 459 -6.67 -12.38 29.92
CA HIS A 459 -6.35 -13.75 30.31
C HIS A 459 -4.91 -14.11 29.97
N VAL A 460 -4.23 -14.75 30.90
CA VAL A 460 -2.90 -15.31 30.68
C VAL A 460 -3.00 -16.40 29.59
N HIS A 461 -2.62 -16.05 28.38
CA HIS A 461 -2.51 -17.04 27.31
C HIS A 461 -1.33 -17.96 27.60
N THR A 462 -1.56 -19.27 27.56
CA THR A 462 -0.48 -20.26 27.65
C THR A 462 0.36 -20.32 26.38
N ARG A 463 -0.21 -19.91 25.25
CA ARG A 463 0.47 -19.87 23.95
C ARG A 463 1.33 -18.60 23.82
N ARG A 464 2.46 -18.72 23.11
CA ARG A 464 3.38 -17.63 22.79
C ARG A 464 3.53 -17.51 21.28
N PHE A 465 3.94 -16.34 20.81
CA PHE A 465 4.36 -16.17 19.42
C PHE A 465 5.52 -17.11 19.08
N ALA A 466 5.51 -17.69 17.88
CA ALA A 466 6.64 -18.47 17.41
C ALA A 466 7.91 -17.61 17.39
N ARG A 467 9.04 -18.16 17.86
CA ARG A 467 10.33 -17.42 17.94
C ARG A 467 10.72 -16.76 16.61
N VAL A 468 10.52 -17.48 15.49
CA VAL A 468 10.84 -16.96 14.14
C VAL A 468 9.97 -15.74 13.79
N ARG A 469 8.67 -15.77 14.13
CA ARG A 469 7.76 -14.64 13.93
C ARG A 469 8.14 -13.45 14.81
N THR A 470 8.46 -13.70 16.08
CA THR A 470 8.95 -12.66 17.00
C THR A 470 10.22 -11.98 16.46
N ALA A 471 11.17 -12.78 15.97
CA ALA A 471 12.39 -12.26 15.37
C ALA A 471 12.11 -11.43 14.10
N ALA A 472 11.21 -11.92 13.22
CA ALA A 472 10.82 -11.19 12.02
C ALA A 472 10.19 -9.82 12.35
N ILE A 473 9.25 -9.77 13.31
CA ILE A 473 8.60 -8.55 13.77
C ILE A 473 9.63 -7.58 14.37
N PHE A 474 10.58 -8.08 15.17
CA PHE A 474 11.63 -7.25 15.76
C PHE A 474 12.59 -6.70 14.71
N ILE A 475 13.04 -7.54 13.76
CA ILE A 475 13.97 -7.12 12.69
C ILE A 475 13.32 -6.08 11.79
N LEU A 476 12.10 -6.33 11.30
CA LEU A 476 11.41 -5.39 10.42
C LEU A 476 11.04 -4.07 11.15
N GLY A 477 10.53 -4.17 12.39
CA GLY A 477 10.24 -2.98 13.18
C GLY A 477 11.49 -2.15 13.50
N SER A 478 12.61 -2.80 13.83
CA SER A 478 13.90 -2.12 14.04
C SER A 478 14.45 -1.54 12.75
N SER A 479 14.20 -2.16 11.59
CA SER A 479 14.61 -1.62 10.29
C SER A 479 13.94 -0.28 9.98
N VAL A 480 12.75 -0.01 10.50
CA VAL A 480 12.09 1.31 10.40
C VAL A 480 12.91 2.39 11.10
N LEU A 481 13.44 2.09 12.29
CA LEU A 481 14.33 3.00 13.02
C LEU A 481 15.68 3.15 12.31
N VAL A 482 16.25 2.05 11.81
CA VAL A 482 17.51 2.06 11.04
C VAL A 482 17.36 2.91 9.78
N LEU A 483 16.22 2.82 9.09
CA LEU A 483 15.92 3.68 7.94
C LEU A 483 15.92 5.16 8.33
N ALA A 484 15.28 5.53 9.45
CA ALA A 484 15.22 6.90 9.92
C ALA A 484 16.61 7.47 10.31
N VAL A 485 17.32 6.74 11.16
CA VAL A 485 18.65 7.16 11.66
C VAL A 485 19.68 7.19 10.54
N GLY A 486 19.59 6.22 9.61
CA GLY A 486 20.47 6.11 8.44
C GLY A 486 20.07 7.00 7.26
N MET A 487 19.05 7.86 7.40
CA MET A 487 18.55 8.69 6.29
C MET A 487 19.63 9.49 5.56
N PRO A 488 20.62 10.12 6.22
CA PRO A 488 21.69 10.84 5.54
C PRO A 488 22.49 9.97 4.55
N TRP A 489 22.61 8.67 4.81
CA TRP A 489 23.27 7.72 3.89
C TRP A 489 22.30 7.21 2.82
N TRP A 490 21.06 6.89 3.19
CA TRP A 490 20.02 6.41 2.27
C TRP A 490 19.71 7.44 1.18
N LEU A 491 19.70 8.73 1.52
CA LEU A 491 19.54 9.80 0.54
C LEU A 491 20.60 9.74 -0.57
N HIS A 492 21.84 9.34 -0.26
CA HIS A 492 22.86 9.20 -1.28
C HIS A 492 22.50 8.17 -2.36
N ALA A 493 21.89 7.06 -1.97
CA ALA A 493 21.42 6.03 -2.91
C ALA A 493 20.26 6.48 -3.80
N LEU A 494 19.52 7.53 -3.40
CA LEU A 494 18.38 8.08 -4.15
C LEU A 494 18.78 9.21 -5.12
N GLY A 495 20.04 9.68 -5.08
CA GLY A 495 20.54 10.70 -6.01
C GLY A 495 20.29 10.36 -7.48
N PRO A 496 20.66 9.16 -7.97
CA PRO A 496 20.39 8.76 -9.35
C PRO A 496 18.92 8.76 -9.73
N ALA A 497 18.00 8.44 -8.79
CA ALA A 497 16.57 8.41 -9.04
C ALA A 497 15.99 9.82 -9.36
N SER A 498 16.49 10.87 -8.72
CA SER A 498 16.08 12.24 -9.02
C SER A 498 16.81 12.81 -10.24
N GLN A 499 18.10 12.51 -10.39
CA GLN A 499 18.92 12.98 -11.51
C GLN A 499 18.36 12.48 -12.85
N ALA A 500 17.92 11.23 -12.93
CA ALA A 500 17.42 10.62 -14.17
C ALA A 500 16.14 11.30 -14.69
N ILE A 501 15.22 11.71 -13.81
CA ILE A 501 13.92 12.28 -14.19
C ILE A 501 13.98 13.81 -14.30
N PHE A 502 14.60 14.48 -13.32
CA PHE A 502 14.54 15.94 -13.18
C PHE A 502 15.83 16.67 -13.60
N GLY A 503 16.90 15.93 -13.91
CA GLY A 503 18.20 16.52 -14.21
C GLY A 503 18.91 17.15 -13.01
N VAL A 504 18.38 16.95 -11.78
CA VAL A 504 18.88 17.54 -10.53
C VAL A 504 19.06 16.45 -9.48
N ASN A 505 20.22 16.43 -8.81
CA ASN A 505 20.43 15.58 -7.65
C ASN A 505 19.93 16.29 -6.37
N ALA A 506 18.61 16.26 -6.16
CA ALA A 506 18.01 16.87 -4.97
C ALA A 506 18.42 16.16 -3.67
N ALA A 507 18.69 14.85 -3.72
CA ALA A 507 19.11 14.07 -2.56
C ALA A 507 20.39 14.60 -1.89
N ALA A 508 21.34 15.12 -2.68
CA ALA A 508 22.54 15.76 -2.16
C ALA A 508 22.23 17.06 -1.39
N GLN A 509 21.17 17.77 -1.80
CA GLN A 509 20.74 19.04 -1.18
C GLN A 509 19.79 18.83 0.01
N MET A 510 19.28 17.61 0.23
CA MET A 510 18.38 17.26 1.35
C MET A 510 19.11 16.98 2.64
N ARG A 511 20.43 17.10 2.68
CA ARG A 511 21.24 16.85 3.87
C ARG A 511 22.34 17.89 4.04
N ASP A 512 22.66 18.18 5.30
CA ASP A 512 23.82 18.95 5.72
C ASP A 512 24.51 18.18 6.86
N GLY A 513 25.51 17.38 6.51
CA GLY A 513 26.12 16.41 7.42
C GLY A 513 25.10 15.39 7.94
N TRP A 514 24.82 15.45 9.24
CA TRP A 514 23.81 14.61 9.93
C TRP A 514 22.42 15.25 10.01
N LEU A 515 22.29 16.49 9.54
CA LEU A 515 21.01 17.19 9.49
C LEU A 515 20.30 16.87 8.18
N LEU A 516 18.99 16.74 8.29
CA LEU A 516 18.08 16.66 7.16
C LEU A 516 17.48 18.02 6.92
N VAL A 517 17.54 18.52 5.69
CA VAL A 517 17.11 19.85 5.29
C VAL A 517 16.25 19.79 4.03
N PRO A 518 15.27 20.69 3.85
CA PRO A 518 14.42 20.73 2.66
C PRO A 518 15.07 21.60 1.57
N LEU A 519 16.12 21.11 0.88
CA LEU A 519 16.93 21.81 -0.13
C LEU A 519 17.73 23.02 0.40
N SER A 520 17.41 23.56 1.57
CA SER A 520 18.06 24.70 2.17
C SER A 520 17.99 24.63 3.69
N ASN A 521 19.10 24.79 4.36
CA ASN A 521 19.20 24.80 5.82
C ASN A 521 18.69 26.09 6.49
N LYS A 522 18.28 27.10 5.72
CA LYS A 522 17.81 28.39 6.25
C LYS A 522 16.38 28.37 6.77
N PHE A 523 15.58 27.38 6.38
CA PHE A 523 14.15 27.33 6.68
C PHE A 523 13.80 26.39 7.83
N ALA A 524 14.21 25.13 7.75
CA ALA A 524 13.95 24.12 8.78
C ALA A 524 14.95 22.97 8.67
N PHE A 525 15.21 22.30 9.77
CA PHE A 525 16.04 21.10 9.80
C PHE A 525 15.60 20.14 10.91
N ILE A 526 15.84 18.86 10.70
CA ILE A 526 15.67 17.82 11.71
C ILE A 526 16.88 16.88 11.71
N SER A 527 17.06 16.14 12.79
CA SER A 527 18.08 15.10 12.87
C SER A 527 17.55 13.90 13.66
N PRO A 528 17.07 12.86 12.98
CA PRO A 528 16.59 11.63 13.63
C PRO A 528 17.67 10.97 14.50
N THR A 529 18.93 11.05 14.07
CA THR A 529 20.08 10.54 14.84
C THR A 529 20.24 11.26 16.19
N LYS A 530 20.12 12.60 16.21
CA LYS A 530 20.16 13.39 17.46
C LYS A 530 18.91 13.13 18.30
N MET A 531 17.73 12.98 17.69
CA MET A 531 16.47 12.64 18.37
C MET A 531 16.56 11.30 19.07
N LEU A 532 17.24 10.30 18.47
CA LEU A 532 17.46 8.99 19.10
C LEU A 532 18.21 9.10 20.44
N VAL A 533 19.05 10.11 20.61
CA VAL A 533 19.78 10.37 21.86
C VAL A 533 18.97 11.29 22.78
N VAL A 534 18.44 12.38 22.25
CA VAL A 534 17.76 13.43 23.04
C VAL A 534 16.44 12.91 23.62
N CYS A 535 15.62 12.16 22.87
CA CYS A 535 14.32 11.68 23.36
C CYS A 535 14.46 10.77 24.61
N PRO A 536 15.36 9.75 24.65
CA PRO A 536 15.60 8.99 25.87
C PRO A 536 16.16 9.85 27.02
N LEU A 537 17.05 10.80 26.74
CA LEU A 537 17.58 11.69 27.75
C LEU A 537 16.48 12.57 28.38
N LEU A 538 15.56 13.08 27.56
CA LEU A 538 14.40 13.82 28.07
C LEU A 538 13.48 12.94 28.92
N ALA A 539 13.34 11.65 28.55
CA ALA A 539 12.58 10.68 29.34
C ALA A 539 13.21 10.37 30.71
N LEU A 540 14.52 10.63 30.90
CA LEU A 540 15.17 10.51 32.21
C LEU A 540 14.78 11.64 33.17
N ILE A 541 14.29 12.79 32.70
CA ILE A 541 13.89 13.91 33.56
C ILE A 541 12.80 13.50 34.56
N PRO A 542 11.65 12.93 34.18
CA PRO A 542 10.65 12.46 35.15
C PRO A 542 11.20 11.36 36.06
N ILE A 543 12.11 10.50 35.58
CA ILE A 543 12.78 9.48 36.40
C ILE A 543 13.65 10.17 37.45
N ALA A 544 14.43 11.17 37.06
CA ALA A 544 15.26 11.94 38.00
C ALA A 544 14.41 12.67 39.05
N LEU A 545 13.28 13.26 38.66
CA LEU A 545 12.34 13.89 39.59
C LEU A 545 11.73 12.89 40.57
N LEU A 546 11.44 11.66 40.16
CA LEU A 546 10.99 10.58 41.04
C LEU A 546 12.10 10.14 42.01
N LEU A 547 13.35 10.11 41.56
CA LEU A 547 14.52 9.81 42.41
C LEU A 547 14.72 10.87 43.50
N ILE A 548 14.68 12.14 43.13
CA ILE A 548 14.82 13.28 44.06
C ILE A 548 13.68 13.27 45.09
N GLY A 549 12.46 12.94 44.66
CA GLY A 549 11.30 12.82 45.54
C GLY A 549 11.29 11.60 46.45
N ARG A 550 12.37 10.80 46.49
CA ARG A 550 12.49 9.51 47.21
C ARG A 550 11.37 8.51 46.91
N ARG A 551 10.70 8.66 45.79
CA ARG A 551 9.60 7.77 45.32
C ARG A 551 10.05 6.78 44.23
N ALA A 552 11.32 6.80 43.88
CA ALA A 552 11.89 5.86 42.92
C ALA A 552 11.77 4.42 43.44
N PHE A 553 11.44 3.54 42.54
CA PHE A 553 11.27 2.09 42.76
C PHE A 553 10.10 1.67 43.68
N HIS A 554 9.27 2.58 44.17
CA HIS A 554 8.02 2.23 44.85
C HIS A 554 6.89 2.12 43.81
N VAL A 555 6.84 1.00 43.13
CA VAL A 555 5.71 0.67 42.24
C VAL A 555 4.48 0.39 43.10
N ARG A 556 3.59 1.36 43.19
CA ARG A 556 2.31 1.19 43.86
C ARG A 556 1.38 0.38 42.95
N ARG A 557 1.11 -0.87 43.29
CA ARG A 557 0.08 -1.67 42.66
C ARG A 557 -1.26 -1.30 43.29
N VAL A 558 -2.14 -0.73 42.50
CA VAL A 558 -3.52 -0.41 42.90
C VAL A 558 -4.49 -1.14 42.00
N PRO A 559 -5.68 -1.49 42.49
CA PRO A 559 -6.75 -2.01 41.63
C PRO A 559 -7.06 -1.01 40.51
N VAL A 560 -7.54 -1.52 39.39
CA VAL A 560 -8.03 -0.67 38.30
C VAL A 560 -9.19 0.17 38.84
N TRP A 561 -9.18 1.48 38.53
CA TRP A 561 -10.28 2.34 38.92
C TRP A 561 -11.57 1.94 38.22
N SER A 562 -12.61 1.61 38.99
CA SER A 562 -13.89 1.09 38.50
C SER A 562 -15.08 2.01 38.82
N GLY A 563 -14.84 3.28 39.11
CA GLY A 563 -15.90 4.24 39.45
C GLY A 563 -16.64 3.89 40.75
N GLY A 564 -15.99 3.18 41.70
CA GLY A 564 -16.59 2.74 42.96
C GLY A 564 -17.32 1.41 42.91
N ARG A 565 -17.41 0.75 41.74
CA ARG A 565 -17.98 -0.58 41.60
C ARG A 565 -16.92 -1.67 41.86
N ARG A 566 -17.35 -2.81 42.41
CA ARG A 566 -16.51 -4.00 42.57
C ARG A 566 -16.67 -4.93 41.37
N GLU A 567 -16.27 -4.43 40.20
CA GLU A 567 -16.32 -5.23 38.96
C GLU A 567 -14.92 -5.77 38.60
N ASP A 568 -14.88 -6.85 37.81
CA ASP A 568 -13.62 -7.38 37.30
C ASP A 568 -13.02 -6.34 36.33
N ALA A 569 -11.70 -6.12 36.43
CA ALA A 569 -10.96 -5.24 35.52
C ALA A 569 -11.18 -5.53 34.04
N ARG A 570 -11.68 -6.71 33.71
CA ARG A 570 -12.00 -7.18 32.35
C ARG A 570 -13.32 -6.64 31.83
N GLU A 571 -14.31 -6.50 32.73
CA GLU A 571 -15.66 -6.00 32.37
C GLU A 571 -15.65 -4.48 32.12
N ILE A 572 -14.70 -3.77 32.74
CA ILE A 572 -14.52 -2.34 32.60
C ILE A 572 -13.43 -1.94 31.60
N ALA A 573 -12.81 -2.93 30.91
CA ALA A 573 -11.78 -2.66 29.92
C ALA A 573 -12.32 -1.87 28.72
N THR A 574 -11.58 -0.86 28.27
CA THR A 574 -11.93 -0.07 27.09
C THR A 574 -11.93 -0.96 25.85
N THR A 575 -13.08 -1.06 25.18
CA THR A 575 -13.20 -1.79 23.91
C THR A 575 -12.72 -0.94 22.73
N SER A 576 -12.39 -1.58 21.62
CA SER A 576 -12.05 -0.90 20.36
C SER A 576 -13.18 0.03 19.90
N LEU A 577 -14.42 -0.43 20.02
CA LEU A 577 -15.62 0.36 19.70
C LEU A 577 -15.76 1.59 20.60
N ALA A 578 -15.59 1.43 21.92
CA ALA A 578 -15.67 2.54 22.88
C ALA A 578 -14.62 3.62 22.60
N PHE A 579 -13.40 3.21 22.25
CA PHE A 579 -12.32 4.14 21.89
C PHE A 579 -12.64 4.92 20.61
N SER A 580 -13.23 4.26 19.60
CA SER A 580 -13.58 4.88 18.32
C SER A 580 -14.86 5.73 18.37
N ASN A 581 -15.71 5.54 19.39
CA ASN A 581 -17.05 6.12 19.43
C ASN A 581 -17.08 7.65 19.44
N ALA A 582 -16.09 8.30 20.05
CA ALA A 582 -16.01 9.77 20.09
C ALA A 582 -15.93 10.37 18.68
N LEU A 583 -15.02 9.86 17.83
CA LEU A 583 -14.92 10.30 16.43
C LEU A 583 -16.16 9.91 15.61
N ARG A 584 -16.70 8.71 15.84
CA ARG A 584 -17.89 8.20 15.17
C ARG A 584 -19.10 9.10 15.42
N THR A 585 -19.25 9.58 16.64
CA THR A 585 -20.32 10.50 17.03
C THR A 585 -20.10 11.89 16.44
N PHE A 586 -18.88 12.41 16.55
CA PHE A 586 -18.56 13.76 16.06
C PHE A 586 -18.66 13.86 14.53
N TYR A 587 -18.17 12.86 13.80
CA TYR A 587 -18.21 12.78 12.34
C TYR A 587 -19.33 11.87 11.83
N GLY A 588 -20.46 11.79 12.57
CA GLY A 588 -21.62 10.97 12.20
C GLY A 588 -22.15 11.27 10.80
N PHE A 589 -22.01 12.52 10.32
CA PHE A 589 -22.39 12.93 8.97
C PHE A 589 -21.52 12.30 7.86
N ILE A 590 -20.28 11.87 8.17
CA ILE A 590 -19.40 11.14 7.24
C ILE A 590 -19.69 9.63 7.32
N TYR A 591 -19.80 9.09 8.54
CA TYR A 591 -19.92 7.66 8.77
C TYR A 591 -21.32 7.10 8.49
N GLY A 592 -22.37 7.91 8.63
CA GLY A 592 -23.76 7.47 8.49
C GLY A 592 -24.05 6.17 9.28
N PRO A 593 -23.68 6.08 10.59
CA PRO A 593 -23.75 4.82 11.30
C PRO A 593 -25.18 4.32 11.42
N THR A 594 -25.40 3.05 11.08
CA THR A 594 -26.66 2.35 11.31
C THR A 594 -26.61 1.64 12.67
N HIS A 595 -27.71 1.70 13.40
CA HIS A 595 -27.81 1.10 14.73
C HIS A 595 -28.85 -0.01 14.71
N ASN A 596 -28.45 -1.22 15.07
CA ASN A 596 -29.36 -2.33 15.33
C ASN A 596 -29.33 -2.67 16.82
N LEU A 597 -30.49 -2.55 17.45
CA LEU A 597 -30.68 -2.89 18.85
C LEU A 597 -31.57 -4.13 18.95
N GLU A 598 -30.96 -5.28 19.20
CA GLU A 598 -31.68 -6.52 19.45
C GLU A 598 -31.88 -6.71 20.96
N ARG A 599 -33.12 -7.02 21.37
CA ARG A 599 -33.49 -7.26 22.77
C ARG A 599 -33.93 -8.69 22.91
N GLU A 600 -33.21 -9.45 23.70
CA GLU A 600 -33.57 -10.79 24.12
C GLU A 600 -34.31 -10.70 25.46
N TYR A 601 -35.57 -11.19 25.53
CA TYR A 601 -36.41 -11.13 26.71
C TYR A 601 -36.39 -12.48 27.43
N ASP A 602 -36.40 -12.49 28.78
CA ASP A 602 -36.37 -13.70 29.57
C ASP A 602 -37.80 -14.24 29.85
N HIS A 603 -38.63 -13.42 30.48
CA HIS A 603 -40.00 -13.79 30.87
C HIS A 603 -40.99 -12.67 30.51
N GLY A 604 -41.39 -12.62 29.22
CA GLY A 604 -42.29 -11.60 28.72
C GLY A 604 -41.57 -10.29 28.27
N PRO A 605 -42.32 -9.32 27.65
CA PRO A 605 -41.73 -8.17 26.95
C PRO A 605 -41.12 -7.11 27.88
N TYR A 606 -41.24 -7.26 29.19
CA TYR A 606 -40.79 -6.27 30.18
C TYR A 606 -39.43 -6.57 30.79
N PHE A 607 -38.94 -7.82 30.69
CA PHE A 607 -37.66 -8.23 31.30
C PHE A 607 -36.64 -8.53 30.20
N VAL A 608 -35.77 -7.58 29.94
CA VAL A 608 -34.68 -7.75 28.98
C VAL A 608 -33.56 -8.55 29.61
N LYS A 609 -33.30 -9.75 29.10
CA LYS A 609 -32.21 -10.65 29.53
C LYS A 609 -30.86 -10.22 28.93
N ARG A 610 -30.89 -9.84 27.65
CA ARG A 610 -29.71 -9.46 26.91
C ARG A 610 -30.05 -8.35 25.92
N LEU A 611 -29.16 -7.37 25.86
CA LEU A 611 -29.24 -6.27 24.91
C LEU A 611 -28.02 -6.36 24.02
N ILE A 612 -28.23 -6.62 22.73
CA ILE A 612 -27.18 -6.67 21.73
C ILE A 612 -27.26 -5.37 20.93
N PHE A 613 -26.21 -4.58 21.06
CA PHE A 613 -26.08 -3.33 20.30
C PHE A 613 -25.04 -3.54 19.20
N ASN A 614 -25.49 -3.56 17.95
CA ASN A 614 -24.63 -3.62 16.78
C ASN A 614 -24.69 -2.27 16.08
N GLN A 615 -23.51 -1.72 15.84
CA GLN A 615 -23.36 -0.49 15.07
C GLN A 615 -22.45 -0.76 13.89
N GLU A 616 -22.95 -0.50 12.69
CA GLU A 616 -22.23 -0.71 11.45
C GLU A 616 -22.03 0.63 10.73
N VAL A 617 -20.86 0.80 10.13
CA VAL A 617 -20.56 1.90 9.22
C VAL A 617 -20.55 1.31 7.81
N ALA A 618 -21.55 1.69 7.01
CA ALA A 618 -21.63 1.21 5.64
C ALA A 618 -20.50 1.81 4.78
N PRO A 619 -19.97 1.04 3.80
CA PRO A 619 -19.03 1.59 2.83
C PRO A 619 -19.70 2.72 2.03
N ILE A 620 -18.93 3.77 1.70
CA ILE A 620 -19.48 4.99 1.09
C ILE A 620 -19.88 4.73 -0.37
N PHE A 621 -19.05 4.05 -1.15
CA PHE A 621 -19.27 3.85 -2.58
C PHE A 621 -20.09 2.60 -2.90
N GLY A 622 -20.11 1.61 -2.01
CA GLY A 622 -20.89 0.39 -2.19
C GLY A 622 -22.36 0.66 -2.51
N PRO A 623 -23.12 1.32 -1.64
CA PRO A 623 -24.55 1.61 -1.86
C PRO A 623 -24.81 2.61 -3.00
N TYR A 624 -24.00 3.66 -3.11
CA TYR A 624 -24.30 4.80 -3.97
C TYR A 624 -23.70 4.71 -5.38
N LEU A 625 -22.61 3.96 -5.57
CA LEU A 625 -21.92 3.83 -6.85
C LEU A 625 -21.94 2.39 -7.37
N PHE A 626 -21.39 1.44 -6.60
CA PHE A 626 -21.20 0.08 -7.12
C PHE A 626 -22.51 -0.69 -7.22
N SER A 627 -23.39 -0.61 -6.22
CA SER A 627 -24.67 -1.34 -6.25
C SER A 627 -25.59 -0.89 -7.41
N PRO A 628 -25.80 0.41 -7.68
CA PRO A 628 -26.55 0.85 -8.85
C PRO A 628 -25.92 0.42 -10.16
N LEU A 629 -24.58 0.50 -10.28
CA LEU A 629 -23.85 0.09 -11.47
C LEU A 629 -24.02 -1.41 -11.75
N VAL A 630 -23.83 -2.25 -10.72
CA VAL A 630 -24.03 -3.70 -10.82
C VAL A 630 -25.47 -4.04 -11.20
N LYS A 631 -26.47 -3.35 -10.63
CA LYS A 631 -27.87 -3.53 -11.00
C LYS A 631 -28.14 -3.16 -12.47
N ALA A 632 -27.55 -2.07 -12.96
CA ALA A 632 -27.66 -1.67 -14.36
C ALA A 632 -27.01 -2.70 -15.28
N MET A 633 -25.78 -3.14 -14.96
CA MET A 633 -25.08 -4.18 -15.73
C MET A 633 -25.85 -5.51 -15.74
N ARG A 634 -26.45 -5.90 -14.60
CA ARG A 634 -27.26 -7.11 -14.52
C ARG A 634 -28.50 -7.01 -15.44
N ARG A 635 -29.18 -5.86 -15.49
CA ARG A 635 -30.32 -5.65 -16.41
C ARG A 635 -29.89 -5.75 -17.87
N VAL A 636 -28.73 -5.17 -18.23
CA VAL A 636 -28.17 -5.30 -19.58
C VAL A 636 -27.85 -6.77 -19.88
N ALA A 637 -27.16 -7.46 -18.96
CA ALA A 637 -26.82 -8.87 -19.11
C ALA A 637 -28.07 -9.76 -19.26
N GLU A 638 -29.12 -9.52 -18.46
CA GLU A 638 -30.41 -10.22 -18.56
C GLU A 638 -31.09 -9.96 -19.92
N THR A 639 -30.96 -8.73 -20.45
CA THR A 639 -31.51 -8.38 -21.77
C THR A 639 -30.73 -9.09 -22.88
N VAL A 640 -29.39 -9.10 -22.80
CA VAL A 640 -28.52 -9.81 -23.76
C VAL A 640 -28.71 -11.32 -23.64
N SER A 641 -28.87 -11.86 -22.43
CA SER A 641 -29.13 -13.28 -22.22
C SER A 641 -30.43 -13.77 -22.90
N LYS A 642 -31.45 -12.91 -23.01
CA LYS A 642 -32.67 -13.22 -23.76
C LYS A 642 -32.45 -13.42 -25.27
N LEU A 643 -31.35 -12.87 -25.80
CA LEU A 643 -30.93 -13.12 -27.20
C LEU A 643 -30.34 -14.54 -27.38
N GLN A 644 -29.96 -15.20 -26.28
CA GLN A 644 -29.53 -16.61 -26.29
C GLN A 644 -30.76 -17.54 -26.31
N SER A 645 -31.41 -17.62 -27.46
CA SER A 645 -32.62 -18.44 -27.64
C SER A 645 -32.34 -19.94 -27.77
N GLY A 646 -31.08 -20.36 -27.85
CA GLY A 646 -30.70 -21.77 -28.17
C GLY A 646 -30.88 -22.19 -29.63
N TYR A 647 -31.40 -21.31 -30.46
CA TYR A 647 -31.58 -21.60 -31.89
C TYR A 647 -30.31 -21.31 -32.68
N LEU A 648 -29.66 -22.35 -33.19
CA LEU A 648 -28.41 -22.26 -33.96
C LEU A 648 -28.54 -21.32 -35.19
N ASN A 649 -29.69 -21.32 -35.83
CA ASN A 649 -29.97 -20.45 -36.99
C ASN A 649 -29.94 -18.96 -36.63
N LEU A 650 -30.38 -18.58 -35.44
CA LEU A 650 -30.32 -17.20 -34.97
C LEU A 650 -28.86 -16.77 -34.76
N TYR A 651 -28.02 -17.65 -34.18
CA TYR A 651 -26.61 -17.36 -34.01
C TYR A 651 -25.86 -17.20 -35.32
N ASN A 652 -26.15 -18.08 -36.29
CA ASN A 652 -25.60 -17.98 -37.65
C ASN A 652 -26.04 -16.69 -38.35
N ALA A 653 -27.29 -16.24 -38.15
CA ALA A 653 -27.79 -14.99 -38.69
C ALA A 653 -27.09 -13.77 -38.05
N LEU A 654 -26.88 -13.80 -36.72
CA LEU A 654 -26.15 -12.72 -36.00
C LEU A 654 -24.68 -12.64 -36.42
N ILE A 655 -24.01 -13.79 -36.58
CA ILE A 655 -22.62 -13.84 -37.08
C ILE A 655 -22.56 -13.31 -38.52
N GLY A 656 -23.51 -13.72 -39.40
CA GLY A 656 -23.60 -13.21 -40.75
C GLY A 656 -23.83 -11.71 -40.82
N MET A 657 -24.71 -11.18 -39.96
CA MET A 657 -24.99 -9.75 -39.87
C MET A 657 -23.75 -8.98 -39.40
N LEU A 658 -23.03 -9.47 -38.37
CA LEU A 658 -21.81 -8.89 -37.88
C LEU A 658 -20.71 -8.86 -38.95
N LEU A 659 -20.57 -9.96 -39.71
CA LEU A 659 -19.63 -10.05 -40.83
C LEU A 659 -19.94 -9.01 -41.91
N VAL A 660 -21.23 -8.87 -42.28
CA VAL A 660 -21.67 -7.87 -43.28
C VAL A 660 -21.39 -6.46 -42.77
N LEU A 661 -21.63 -6.18 -41.47
CA LEU A 661 -21.34 -4.89 -40.85
C LEU A 661 -19.83 -4.56 -40.86
N ILE A 662 -18.99 -5.52 -40.51
CA ILE A 662 -17.53 -5.36 -40.55
C ILE A 662 -17.04 -5.12 -41.97
N LEU A 663 -17.55 -5.86 -42.97
CA LEU A 663 -17.21 -5.68 -44.38
C LEU A 663 -17.68 -4.30 -44.88
N ALA A 664 -18.88 -3.86 -44.51
CA ALA A 664 -19.40 -2.54 -44.85
C ALA A 664 -18.50 -1.44 -44.23
N LEU A 665 -18.15 -1.52 -42.95
CA LEU A 665 -17.25 -0.59 -42.31
C LEU A 665 -15.87 -0.58 -42.97
N ALA A 666 -15.33 -1.73 -43.35
CA ALA A 666 -14.05 -1.83 -44.05
C ALA A 666 -14.07 -1.19 -45.45
N LEU A 667 -15.23 -1.21 -46.14
CA LEU A 667 -15.41 -0.53 -47.42
C LEU A 667 -15.57 0.98 -47.31
N PHE A 668 -16.16 1.47 -46.21
CA PHE A 668 -16.31 2.90 -45.93
C PHE A 668 -15.03 3.55 -45.34
N TYR A 669 -14.09 2.78 -44.80
CA TYR A 669 -12.83 3.27 -44.21
C TYR A 669 -11.63 3.23 -45.20
N LYS A 670 -11.88 2.97 -46.47
CA LYS A 670 -10.95 3.22 -47.57
C LYS A 670 -11.26 4.60 -48.14
#